data_8e9f294a9afe4d54380ba96032b8b75a
#
_entry.id   8e9f294a9afe4d54380ba96032b8b75a
#
_cell.length_a   1.000
_cell.length_b   1.000
_cell.length_c   1.000
_cell.angle_alpha   90.00
_cell.angle_beta   90.00
_cell.angle_gamma   90.00
#
_symmetry.space_group_name_H-M   'P 1'
#
loop_
_entity.id
_entity.type
_entity.pdbx_description
1 polymer ?
#
loop_
_entity_poly.entity_id
_entity_poly.type
_entity_poly.pdbx_seq_one_letter_code
_entity_poly.pdbx_strand_id
1 'polypeptide(L)'
;PGHERYLLIIAYIVGLAIGVHLLNLLAIFFIALIIYFKQKKVSSVWWLILDIIIGVAVAGLLFLISMQFRVSTFIQATITLGILALGYYQLYRKARKPRLKEHAQNVLMAFAASAAFLIIYVGIMKGLPILADKVGLWATVLAIVLLFAVTIWAISKKRNILALIMMALVLIVVGYSTYVTIFIRSAQDPNIDENDPETTHQAVAYLEREQYGQRSFTDIFNRAQWKPEAAHKYSSALDYFWNYQIKHMYIRYFNWQFIGRKGSDVDFFQFILPFPFIIGLFGLFVHFNEDKHKAVAVLALFLFTGLMIVLYLNQDDPQPRERDYSYVGSFFAFSIWIGIGAAALLERISQLKNKKLSRPLTYITAGLLLLALPINVLVANYHEHDRSGNYVASDYAYNILQSCGPNGILFTNGDNDTFPLWYMQEVEHLRRDVKVVNLSLLNTPWYIKQLRNIEPKINIGNISDATIDNIGPIPWKKQKVRISPPPESLLTSDKYPEFRQFGYNPKEFPPMEWEVEPTLKYGNQGYLRVQDIMILQILEANRWERPLYFASTVSPDNKLGMEDFMSMEGLVFRIYPQKVKRIDADKMRHNLFNVFRYRNLNNPKVYYDDNIKRLMFNYQTAFIQLAIEELYSGNKERMLATLDTMKYLIPEEIFPIEYDDIYLQIGLLYYDGGRRGEPGQPSELEKRLETLLNKPNVNYRNKLKYASIYAQVLGDYPKAIQILEELNAQKPNDPEISGYLVKVYEEAQQLDKAVRVLDNWLALYPNDSGAAEMRNLYLSKMTPAQKAQYDSLTKVYHR
;
A
#
# COMPACT_ATOMS: atom_id res chain seq x y z
N PRO A 1 -3.43 31.16 -38.69
CA PRO A 1 -4.07 32.13 -37.80
C PRO A 1 -5.31 31.50 -37.17
N GLY A 2 -5.55 31.70 -35.88
CA GLY A 2 -6.76 31.25 -35.17
C GLY A 2 -6.65 29.97 -34.36
N HIS A 3 -5.55 29.24 -34.46
CA HIS A 3 -5.31 28.05 -33.61
C HIS A 3 -4.54 28.38 -32.33
N GLU A 4 -3.96 29.56 -32.21
CA GLU A 4 -3.21 30.05 -31.05
C GLU A 4 -4.08 30.07 -29.79
N ARG A 5 -5.38 30.28 -29.91
CA ARG A 5 -6.35 30.21 -28.81
C ARG A 5 -6.35 28.88 -28.07
N TYR A 6 -6.13 27.76 -28.77
CA TYR A 6 -6.05 26.44 -28.14
C TYR A 6 -4.78 26.30 -27.28
N LEU A 7 -3.67 26.90 -27.72
CA LEU A 7 -2.43 26.91 -26.93
C LEU A 7 -2.61 27.70 -25.61
N LEU A 8 -3.35 28.80 -25.67
CA LEU A 8 -3.67 29.62 -24.49
C LEU A 8 -4.59 28.87 -23.52
N ILE A 9 -5.59 28.14 -24.02
CA ILE A 9 -6.45 27.28 -23.20
C ILE A 9 -5.64 26.18 -22.58
N ILE A 10 -4.77 25.51 -23.35
CA ILE A 10 -3.86 24.46 -22.83
C ILE A 10 -2.96 25.03 -21.73
N ALA A 11 -2.40 26.24 -21.93
CA ALA A 11 -1.55 26.89 -20.92
C ALA A 11 -2.30 27.11 -19.60
N TYR A 12 -3.54 27.60 -19.67
CA TYR A 12 -4.39 27.77 -18.48
C TYR A 12 -4.69 26.43 -17.78
N ILE A 13 -5.08 25.40 -18.57
CA ILE A 13 -5.35 24.06 -18.04
C ILE A 13 -4.09 23.46 -17.42
N VAL A 14 -2.90 23.64 -18.01
CA VAL A 14 -1.64 23.21 -17.43
C VAL A 14 -1.40 23.88 -16.07
N GLY A 15 -1.68 25.18 -15.96
CA GLY A 15 -1.59 25.91 -14.69
C GLY A 15 -2.51 25.34 -13.62
N LEU A 16 -3.77 25.07 -13.93
CA LEU A 16 -4.72 24.39 -13.02
C LEU A 16 -4.24 22.99 -12.67
N ALA A 17 -3.80 22.22 -13.66
CA ALA A 17 -3.40 20.82 -13.49
C ALA A 17 -2.19 20.63 -12.59
N ILE A 18 -1.25 21.59 -12.59
CA ILE A 18 -0.08 21.56 -11.69
C ILE A 18 -0.52 21.65 -10.22
N GLY A 19 -1.53 22.44 -9.92
CA GLY A 19 -2.10 22.53 -8.58
C GLY A 19 -2.77 21.24 -8.10
N VAL A 20 -3.17 20.36 -9.05
CA VAL A 20 -3.79 19.05 -8.73
C VAL A 20 -2.76 17.95 -8.70
N HIS A 21 -1.94 17.80 -9.77
CA HIS A 21 -0.96 16.74 -9.87
C HIS A 21 0.20 17.09 -10.81
N LEU A 22 1.41 17.03 -10.28
CA LEU A 22 2.64 17.45 -10.97
C LEU A 22 2.94 16.63 -12.25
N LEU A 23 2.56 15.36 -12.29
CA LEU A 23 2.82 14.47 -13.44
C LEU A 23 2.15 14.96 -14.74
N ASN A 24 1.15 15.83 -14.66
CA ASN A 24 0.54 16.44 -15.84
C ASN A 24 1.52 17.26 -16.70
N LEU A 25 2.63 17.74 -16.10
CA LEU A 25 3.68 18.43 -16.84
C LEU A 25 4.38 17.57 -17.89
N LEU A 26 4.36 16.25 -17.75
CA LEU A 26 4.95 15.35 -18.74
C LEU A 26 4.25 15.40 -20.10
N ALA A 27 3.00 15.89 -20.15
CA ALA A 27 2.29 16.15 -21.40
C ALA A 27 2.92 17.27 -22.25
N ILE A 28 3.79 18.12 -21.69
CA ILE A 28 4.47 19.21 -22.42
C ILE A 28 5.25 18.66 -23.61
N PHE A 29 5.91 17.54 -23.47
CA PHE A 29 6.68 16.91 -24.55
C PHE A 29 5.78 16.49 -25.72
N PHE A 30 4.61 15.92 -25.43
CA PHE A 30 3.60 15.61 -26.43
C PHE A 30 3.08 16.87 -27.13
N ILE A 31 2.75 17.91 -26.36
CA ILE A 31 2.27 19.19 -26.88
C ILE A 31 3.33 19.84 -27.79
N ALA A 32 4.59 19.84 -27.37
CA ALA A 32 5.69 20.37 -28.16
C ALA A 32 5.85 19.63 -29.50
N LEU A 33 5.73 18.31 -29.52
CA LEU A 33 5.77 17.53 -30.75
C LEU A 33 4.61 17.87 -31.69
N ILE A 34 3.38 17.99 -31.17
CA ILE A 34 2.21 18.36 -31.98
C ILE A 34 2.41 19.75 -32.61
N ILE A 35 2.92 20.72 -31.85
CA ILE A 35 3.21 22.06 -32.36
C ILE A 35 4.31 21.98 -33.45
N TYR A 36 5.35 21.22 -33.21
CA TYR A 36 6.46 21.05 -34.13
C TYR A 36 6.02 20.43 -35.44
N PHE A 37 5.28 19.33 -35.42
CA PHE A 37 4.77 18.64 -36.61
C PHE A 37 3.76 19.46 -37.39
N LYS A 38 3.03 20.37 -36.74
CA LYS A 38 2.12 21.32 -37.44
C LYS A 38 2.89 22.36 -38.23
N GLN A 39 4.07 22.75 -37.77
CA GLN A 39 4.88 23.81 -38.40
C GLN A 39 5.90 23.25 -39.38
N LYS A 40 6.35 22.02 -39.20
CA LYS A 40 7.42 21.41 -39.96
C LYS A 40 7.07 20.00 -40.43
N LYS A 41 7.33 19.72 -41.70
CA LYS A 41 7.40 18.34 -42.20
C LYS A 41 8.79 17.83 -41.95
N VAL A 42 8.89 16.81 -41.11
CA VAL A 42 10.16 16.12 -40.79
C VAL A 42 10.40 15.08 -41.88
N SER A 43 11.63 15.01 -42.40
CA SER A 43 11.97 14.06 -43.48
C SER A 43 11.88 12.59 -43.00
N SER A 44 12.28 12.33 -41.76
CA SER A 44 12.20 11.02 -41.16
C SER A 44 11.96 11.14 -39.66
N VAL A 45 10.88 10.50 -39.22
CA VAL A 45 10.52 10.41 -37.80
C VAL A 45 11.57 9.63 -36.99
N TRP A 46 12.20 8.66 -37.61
CA TRP A 46 13.26 7.85 -36.94
C TRP A 46 14.50 8.71 -36.67
N TRP A 47 14.88 9.59 -37.59
CA TRP A 47 15.92 10.56 -37.34
C TRP A 47 15.56 11.57 -36.25
N LEU A 48 14.31 12.01 -36.19
CA LEU A 48 13.83 12.85 -35.11
C LEU A 48 14.00 12.16 -33.73
N ILE A 49 13.58 10.90 -33.62
CA ILE A 49 13.71 10.13 -32.35
C ILE A 49 15.20 10.03 -31.98
N LEU A 50 16.05 9.69 -32.93
CA LEU A 50 17.51 9.58 -32.71
C LEU A 50 18.11 10.92 -32.27
N ASP A 51 17.74 12.02 -32.90
CA ASP A 51 18.17 13.38 -32.58
C ASP A 51 17.78 13.77 -31.15
N ILE A 52 16.55 13.43 -30.74
CA ILE A 52 16.05 13.66 -29.37
C ILE A 52 16.89 12.85 -28.38
N ILE A 53 17.10 11.57 -28.65
CA ILE A 53 17.91 10.69 -27.78
C ILE A 53 19.34 11.22 -27.65
N ILE A 54 19.98 11.59 -28.76
CA ILE A 54 21.32 12.17 -28.77
C ILE A 54 21.33 13.50 -28.01
N GLY A 55 20.36 14.35 -28.22
CA GLY A 55 20.23 15.63 -27.52
C GLY A 55 20.10 15.45 -26.00
N VAL A 56 19.27 14.52 -25.56
CA VAL A 56 19.10 14.17 -24.13
C VAL A 56 20.38 13.57 -23.56
N ALA A 57 21.03 12.66 -24.30
CA ALA A 57 22.28 12.04 -23.87
C ALA A 57 23.42 13.06 -23.71
N VAL A 58 23.58 13.98 -24.67
CA VAL A 58 24.57 15.06 -24.62
C VAL A 58 24.25 16.01 -23.47
N ALA A 59 23.00 16.38 -23.28
CA ALA A 59 22.57 17.23 -22.16
C ALA A 59 22.86 16.55 -20.82
N GLY A 60 22.54 15.27 -20.69
CA GLY A 60 22.82 14.46 -19.49
C GLY A 60 24.31 14.38 -19.18
N LEU A 61 25.16 14.13 -20.19
CA LEU A 61 26.60 14.05 -20.02
C LEU A 61 27.20 15.40 -19.54
N LEU A 62 26.80 16.50 -20.16
CA LEU A 62 27.26 17.84 -19.76
C LEU A 62 26.75 18.24 -18.38
N PHE A 63 25.50 17.80 -18.04
CA PHE A 63 24.98 18.00 -16.70
C PHE A 63 25.80 17.24 -15.65
N LEU A 64 26.15 15.98 -15.91
CA LEU A 64 27.02 15.18 -15.03
C LEU A 64 28.40 15.83 -14.84
N ILE A 65 28.98 16.37 -15.92
CA ILE A 65 30.25 17.13 -15.83
C ILE A 65 30.05 18.38 -14.99
N SER A 66 28.94 19.09 -15.13
CA SER A 66 28.64 20.30 -14.37
C SER A 66 28.44 20.07 -12.87
N MET A 67 28.09 18.86 -12.45
CA MET A 67 27.91 18.48 -11.03
C MET A 67 29.23 18.61 -10.20
N GLN A 68 30.37 18.71 -10.83
CA GLN A 68 31.61 18.98 -10.13
C GLN A 68 31.72 20.43 -9.61
N PHE A 69 30.86 21.33 -10.11
CA PHE A 69 30.81 22.73 -9.63
C PHE A 69 29.76 22.84 -8.51
N ARG A 70 30.12 23.45 -7.38
CA ARG A 70 29.26 23.63 -6.20
C ARG A 70 28.16 24.70 -6.42
N VAL A 71 27.33 24.55 -7.44
CA VAL A 71 26.23 25.45 -7.77
C VAL A 71 24.91 24.64 -7.71
N SER A 72 23.76 25.30 -7.43
CA SER A 72 22.49 24.60 -7.36
C SER A 72 22.18 23.82 -8.65
N THR A 73 21.60 22.64 -8.52
CA THR A 73 21.26 21.72 -9.62
C THR A 73 20.42 22.39 -10.72
N PHE A 74 19.56 23.34 -10.31
CA PHE A 74 18.76 24.13 -11.24
C PHE A 74 19.60 25.08 -12.11
N ILE A 75 20.52 25.81 -11.49
CA ILE A 75 21.39 26.74 -12.23
C ILE A 75 22.26 25.94 -13.19
N GLN A 76 22.79 24.81 -12.78
CA GLN A 76 23.56 23.90 -13.64
C GLN A 76 22.76 23.41 -14.84
N ALA A 77 21.51 22.93 -14.61
CA ALA A 77 20.64 22.48 -15.68
C ALA A 77 20.29 23.61 -16.67
N THR A 78 20.02 24.81 -16.16
CA THR A 78 19.68 25.98 -16.98
C THR A 78 20.85 26.43 -17.82
N ILE A 79 22.07 26.51 -17.24
CA ILE A 79 23.29 26.85 -17.96
C ILE A 79 23.62 25.81 -19.03
N THR A 80 23.50 24.52 -18.69
CA THR A 80 23.75 23.41 -19.63
C THR A 80 22.81 23.45 -20.81
N LEU A 81 21.51 23.64 -20.58
CA LEU A 81 20.51 23.79 -21.64
C LEU A 81 20.77 25.04 -22.48
N GLY A 82 21.14 26.15 -21.84
CA GLY A 82 21.47 27.39 -22.53
C GLY A 82 22.68 27.24 -23.48
N ILE A 83 23.77 26.65 -23.01
CA ILE A 83 24.96 26.38 -23.81
C ILE A 83 24.63 25.47 -24.99
N LEU A 84 23.91 24.39 -24.75
CA LEU A 84 23.52 23.45 -25.79
C LEU A 84 22.60 24.09 -26.82
N ALA A 85 21.60 24.87 -26.37
CA ALA A 85 20.69 25.59 -27.28
C ALA A 85 21.44 26.58 -28.14
N LEU A 86 22.37 27.32 -27.59
CA LEU A 86 23.25 28.22 -28.36
C LEU A 86 24.13 27.48 -29.36
N GLY A 87 24.75 26.37 -28.95
CA GLY A 87 25.58 25.54 -29.85
C GLY A 87 24.78 24.98 -31.03
N TYR A 88 23.63 24.38 -30.76
CA TYR A 88 22.76 23.86 -31.83
C TYR A 88 22.13 24.98 -32.69
N TYR A 89 21.82 26.13 -32.11
CA TYR A 89 21.39 27.29 -32.86
C TYR A 89 22.46 27.83 -33.84
N GLN A 90 23.71 27.85 -33.40
CA GLN A 90 24.85 28.21 -34.29
C GLN A 90 25.05 27.16 -35.38
N LEU A 91 24.92 25.87 -35.04
CA LEU A 91 24.93 24.78 -36.03
C LEU A 91 23.82 24.96 -37.05
N TYR A 92 22.58 25.25 -36.60
CA TYR A 92 21.46 25.53 -37.44
C TYR A 92 21.69 26.70 -38.41
N ARG A 93 22.26 27.80 -37.90
CA ARG A 93 22.58 29.00 -38.74
C ARG A 93 23.65 28.76 -39.77
N LYS A 94 24.69 27.99 -39.40
CA LYS A 94 25.87 27.73 -40.26
C LYS A 94 25.67 26.52 -41.18
N ALA A 95 24.70 25.67 -40.94
CA ALA A 95 24.49 24.46 -41.72
C ALA A 95 24.05 24.78 -43.14
N ARG A 96 24.85 24.39 -44.12
CA ARG A 96 24.54 24.49 -45.56
C ARG A 96 23.74 23.29 -46.07
N LYS A 97 24.00 22.07 -45.46
CA LYS A 97 23.32 20.83 -45.83
C LYS A 97 21.92 20.76 -45.17
N PRO A 98 20.83 20.55 -45.96
CA PRO A 98 19.46 20.52 -45.39
C PRO A 98 19.27 19.53 -44.27
N ARG A 99 19.87 18.32 -44.38
CA ARG A 99 19.80 17.28 -43.32
C ARG A 99 20.38 17.76 -41.97
N LEU A 100 21.58 18.39 -42.02
CA LEU A 100 22.24 18.88 -40.81
C LEU A 100 21.41 19.98 -40.13
N LYS A 101 20.75 20.81 -40.95
CA LYS A 101 19.83 21.85 -40.49
C LYS A 101 18.60 21.24 -39.81
N GLU A 102 18.08 20.18 -40.37
CA GLU A 102 16.93 19.44 -39.77
C GLU A 102 17.32 18.80 -38.44
N HIS A 103 18.44 18.09 -38.36
CA HIS A 103 18.96 17.52 -37.10
C HIS A 103 19.12 18.59 -36.01
N ALA A 104 19.71 19.73 -36.33
CA ALA A 104 19.84 20.82 -35.37
C ALA A 104 18.47 21.35 -34.90
N GLN A 105 17.47 21.43 -35.78
CA GLN A 105 16.13 21.84 -35.43
C GLN A 105 15.41 20.84 -34.52
N ASN A 106 15.56 19.54 -34.78
CA ASN A 106 14.96 18.49 -33.98
C ASN A 106 15.45 18.56 -32.52
N VAL A 107 16.76 18.71 -32.34
CA VAL A 107 17.37 18.88 -31.00
C VAL A 107 16.94 20.20 -30.34
N LEU A 108 16.89 21.30 -31.08
CA LEU A 108 16.41 22.58 -30.55
C LEU A 108 14.95 22.51 -30.09
N MET A 109 14.09 21.75 -30.77
CA MET A 109 12.71 21.51 -30.32
C MET A 109 12.69 20.78 -29.00
N ALA A 110 13.50 19.71 -28.83
CA ALA A 110 13.59 18.97 -27.56
C ALA A 110 14.07 19.88 -26.42
N PHE A 111 15.07 20.74 -26.68
CA PHE A 111 15.51 21.73 -25.69
C PHE A 111 14.46 22.79 -25.37
N ALA A 112 13.68 23.23 -26.35
CA ALA A 112 12.58 24.16 -26.10
C ALA A 112 11.48 23.54 -25.23
N ALA A 113 11.14 22.27 -25.45
CA ALA A 113 10.22 21.54 -24.60
C ALA A 113 10.75 21.37 -23.16
N SER A 114 12.02 21.03 -23.03
CA SER A 114 12.71 20.92 -21.73
C SER A 114 12.81 22.27 -21.01
N ALA A 115 13.09 23.34 -21.74
CA ALA A 115 13.10 24.70 -21.20
C ALA A 115 11.71 25.12 -20.72
N ALA A 116 10.66 24.83 -21.49
CA ALA A 116 9.27 25.10 -21.08
C ALA A 116 8.95 24.33 -19.79
N PHE A 117 9.32 23.06 -19.71
CA PHE A 117 9.16 22.27 -18.49
C PHE A 117 9.88 22.90 -17.28
N LEU A 118 11.16 23.28 -17.45
CA LEU A 118 11.94 23.90 -16.38
C LEU A 118 11.37 25.27 -15.95
N ILE A 119 10.95 26.11 -16.89
CA ILE A 119 10.34 27.41 -16.58
C ILE A 119 9.07 27.22 -15.76
N ILE A 120 8.24 26.24 -16.10
CA ILE A 120 6.98 26.01 -15.41
C ILE A 120 7.26 25.35 -14.04
N TYR A 121 8.00 24.25 -14.01
CA TYR A 121 8.25 23.49 -12.78
C TYR A 121 9.13 24.22 -11.79
N VAL A 122 10.27 24.71 -12.26
CA VAL A 122 11.27 25.32 -11.37
C VAL A 122 11.10 26.84 -11.27
N GLY A 123 10.74 27.50 -12.38
CA GLY A 123 10.59 28.97 -12.41
C GLY A 123 9.28 29.42 -11.76
N ILE A 124 8.15 28.83 -12.13
CA ILE A 124 6.84 29.26 -11.63
C ILE A 124 6.49 28.53 -10.32
N MET A 125 6.42 27.19 -10.38
CA MET A 125 5.90 26.42 -9.27
C MET A 125 6.77 26.49 -8.01
N LYS A 126 8.09 26.33 -8.16
CA LYS A 126 9.04 26.44 -7.03
C LYS A 126 9.62 27.85 -6.88
N GLY A 127 9.92 28.52 -7.99
CA GLY A 127 10.63 29.79 -8.00
C GLY A 127 9.86 30.95 -7.40
N LEU A 128 8.57 31.06 -7.63
CA LEU A 128 7.75 32.13 -7.03
C LEU A 128 7.66 32.02 -5.50
N PRO A 129 7.39 30.85 -4.88
CA PRO A 129 7.47 30.69 -3.42
C PRO A 129 8.88 30.95 -2.85
N ILE A 130 9.93 30.43 -3.49
CA ILE A 130 11.32 30.67 -3.06
C ILE A 130 11.68 32.16 -3.13
N LEU A 131 11.19 32.88 -4.15
CA LEU A 131 11.37 34.33 -4.25
C LEU A 131 10.66 35.05 -3.10
N ALA A 132 9.44 34.64 -2.76
CA ALA A 132 8.71 35.16 -1.63
C ALA A 132 9.43 34.93 -0.29
N ASP A 133 10.02 33.76 -0.09
CA ASP A 133 10.76 33.43 1.12
C ASP A 133 12.09 34.19 1.26
N LYS A 134 12.91 34.22 0.19
CA LYS A 134 14.27 34.77 0.26
C LYS A 134 14.34 36.28 0.07
N VAL A 135 13.45 36.88 -0.71
CA VAL A 135 13.50 38.30 -1.07
C VAL A 135 12.29 39.06 -0.52
N GLY A 136 11.20 38.36 -0.27
CA GLY A 136 9.97 38.89 0.26
C GLY A 136 8.78 38.83 -0.70
N LEU A 137 7.59 38.82 -0.17
CA LEU A 137 6.34 38.70 -0.94
C LEU A 137 6.18 39.76 -2.02
N TRP A 138 6.60 41.01 -1.74
CA TRP A 138 6.53 42.10 -2.70
C TRP A 138 7.41 41.87 -3.93
N ALA A 139 8.52 41.16 -3.82
CA ALA A 139 9.35 40.78 -4.97
C ALA A 139 8.59 39.82 -5.91
N THR A 140 7.84 38.89 -5.36
CA THR A 140 6.99 37.96 -6.12
C THR A 140 5.84 38.72 -6.82
N VAL A 141 5.18 39.63 -6.10
CA VAL A 141 4.13 40.50 -6.70
C VAL A 141 4.71 41.33 -7.84
N LEU A 142 5.89 41.93 -7.63
CA LEU A 142 6.57 42.72 -8.68
C LEU A 142 6.93 41.83 -9.89
N ALA A 143 7.43 40.63 -9.70
CA ALA A 143 7.74 39.68 -10.78
C ALA A 143 6.48 39.35 -11.62
N ILE A 144 5.35 39.12 -10.97
CA ILE A 144 4.07 38.85 -11.64
C ILE A 144 3.59 40.11 -12.39
N VAL A 145 3.66 41.29 -11.79
CA VAL A 145 3.29 42.56 -12.43
C VAL A 145 4.19 42.80 -13.66
N LEU A 146 5.48 42.55 -13.54
CA LEU A 146 6.40 42.68 -14.70
C LEU A 146 6.04 41.68 -15.82
N LEU A 147 5.64 40.47 -15.50
CA LEU A 147 5.19 39.50 -16.48
C LEU A 147 3.96 40.00 -17.23
N PHE A 148 2.97 40.60 -16.55
CA PHE A 148 1.81 41.23 -17.17
C PHE A 148 2.23 42.43 -18.00
N ALA A 149 3.09 43.30 -17.51
CA ALA A 149 3.56 44.50 -18.24
C ALA A 149 4.29 44.13 -19.54
N VAL A 150 5.18 43.13 -19.49
CA VAL A 150 5.88 42.60 -20.67
C VAL A 150 4.89 41.98 -21.66
N THR A 151 3.84 41.32 -21.17
CA THR A 151 2.79 40.76 -22.02
C THR A 151 2.04 41.87 -22.78
N ILE A 152 1.60 42.92 -22.08
CA ILE A 152 0.92 44.07 -22.66
C ILE A 152 1.84 44.78 -23.66
N TRP A 153 3.09 44.98 -23.29
CA TRP A 153 4.10 45.57 -24.18
C TRP A 153 4.31 44.73 -25.45
N ALA A 154 4.42 43.42 -25.35
CA ALA A 154 4.60 42.52 -26.48
C ALA A 154 3.40 42.56 -27.42
N ILE A 155 2.16 42.61 -26.88
CA ILE A 155 0.93 42.77 -27.66
C ILE A 155 0.91 44.12 -28.35
N SER A 156 1.17 45.23 -27.66
CA SER A 156 1.16 46.59 -28.21
C SER A 156 2.19 46.80 -29.32
N LYS A 157 3.34 46.13 -29.19
CA LYS A 157 4.40 46.15 -30.21
C LYS A 157 4.22 45.10 -31.31
N LYS A 158 3.06 44.38 -31.34
CA LYS A 158 2.73 43.34 -32.34
C LYS A 158 3.81 42.26 -32.45
N ARG A 159 4.49 41.94 -31.35
CA ARG A 159 5.47 40.86 -31.25
C ARG A 159 4.75 39.52 -31.04
N ASN A 160 4.07 39.03 -32.07
CA ASN A 160 3.09 37.95 -31.98
C ASN A 160 3.60 36.69 -31.24
N ILE A 161 4.83 36.24 -31.54
CA ILE A 161 5.38 35.04 -30.88
C ILE A 161 5.68 35.33 -29.39
N LEU A 162 6.31 36.46 -29.07
CA LEU A 162 6.59 36.87 -27.72
C LEU A 162 5.31 37.06 -26.91
N ALA A 163 4.31 37.74 -27.51
CA ALA A 163 3.01 37.96 -26.92
C ALA A 163 2.30 36.62 -26.59
N LEU A 164 2.36 35.63 -27.48
CA LEU A 164 1.79 34.30 -27.26
C LEU A 164 2.46 33.58 -26.11
N ILE A 165 3.82 33.60 -26.05
CA ILE A 165 4.59 32.98 -24.97
C ILE A 165 4.27 33.65 -23.62
N MET A 166 4.31 34.98 -23.56
CA MET A 166 4.02 35.75 -22.35
C MET A 166 2.56 35.56 -21.88
N MET A 167 1.59 35.56 -22.78
CA MET A 167 0.19 35.22 -22.44
C MET A 167 0.07 33.80 -21.90
N ALA A 168 0.73 32.85 -22.52
CA ALA A 168 0.73 31.47 -22.02
C ALA A 168 1.30 31.39 -20.58
N LEU A 169 2.41 32.05 -20.28
CA LEU A 169 2.98 32.11 -18.93
C LEU A 169 2.03 32.80 -17.94
N VAL A 170 1.41 33.91 -18.33
CA VAL A 170 0.39 34.59 -17.50
C VAL A 170 -0.75 33.60 -17.17
N LEU A 171 -1.27 32.90 -18.18
CA LEU A 171 -2.38 31.95 -17.98
C LEU A 171 -1.98 30.76 -17.12
N ILE A 172 -0.73 30.27 -17.21
CA ILE A 172 -0.20 29.25 -16.31
C ILE A 172 -0.16 29.78 -14.89
N VAL A 173 0.35 31.02 -14.67
CA VAL A 173 0.37 31.63 -13.32
C VAL A 173 -1.05 31.83 -12.79
N VAL A 174 -1.98 32.30 -13.60
CA VAL A 174 -3.39 32.45 -13.20
C VAL A 174 -4.03 31.09 -12.86
N GLY A 175 -3.80 30.04 -13.64
CA GLY A 175 -4.28 28.71 -13.32
C GLY A 175 -3.67 28.17 -12.04
N TYR A 176 -2.35 28.32 -11.86
CA TYR A 176 -1.63 27.84 -10.68
C TYR A 176 -1.96 28.65 -9.41
N SER A 177 -2.42 29.91 -9.54
CA SER A 177 -2.79 30.73 -8.38
C SER A 177 -3.88 30.11 -7.51
N THR A 178 -4.68 29.18 -8.06
CA THR A 178 -5.64 28.41 -7.25
C THR A 178 -4.96 27.59 -6.14
N TYR A 179 -3.71 27.21 -6.33
CA TYR A 179 -2.92 26.49 -5.32
C TYR A 179 -2.59 27.36 -4.09
N VAL A 180 -2.55 28.68 -4.24
CA VAL A 180 -2.33 29.63 -3.13
C VAL A 180 -3.40 29.50 -2.06
N THR A 181 -4.59 28.98 -2.40
CA THR A 181 -5.66 28.71 -1.43
C THR A 181 -5.22 27.83 -0.27
N ILE A 182 -4.26 26.90 -0.48
CA ILE A 182 -3.72 26.04 0.59
C ILE A 182 -3.07 26.91 1.68
N PHE A 183 -2.21 27.83 1.28
CA PHE A 183 -1.47 28.71 2.21
C PHE A 183 -2.41 29.72 2.89
N ILE A 184 -3.41 30.24 2.17
CA ILE A 184 -4.43 31.14 2.75
C ILE A 184 -5.27 30.39 3.78
N ARG A 185 -5.59 29.12 3.53
CA ARG A 185 -6.37 28.29 4.48
C ARG A 185 -5.54 27.90 5.70
N SER A 186 -4.27 27.54 5.51
CA SER A 186 -3.35 27.24 6.60
C SER A 186 -3.19 28.43 7.55
N ALA A 187 -3.03 29.65 7.01
CA ALA A 187 -2.95 30.88 7.81
C ALA A 187 -4.23 31.23 8.61
N GLN A 188 -5.28 30.41 8.55
CA GLN A 188 -6.50 30.52 9.36
C GLN A 188 -6.57 29.46 10.48
N ASP A 189 -5.49 28.74 10.73
CA ASP A 189 -5.36 27.70 11.78
C ASP A 189 -6.53 26.69 11.77
N PRO A 190 -6.82 25.99 10.67
CA PRO A 190 -7.87 24.98 10.68
C PRO A 190 -7.45 23.79 11.56
N ASN A 191 -8.44 23.07 12.11
CA ASN A 191 -8.19 21.91 12.98
C ASN A 191 -7.34 20.81 12.32
N ILE A 192 -7.43 20.69 10.99
CA ILE A 192 -6.57 19.83 10.18
C ILE A 192 -5.73 20.73 9.29
N ASP A 193 -4.47 20.89 9.64
CA ASP A 193 -3.51 21.71 8.91
C ASP A 193 -2.21 20.91 8.69
N GLU A 194 -2.21 20.11 7.63
CA GLU A 194 -1.09 19.22 7.37
C GLU A 194 0.13 20.00 6.86
N ASN A 195 1.25 19.88 7.58
CA ASN A 195 2.51 20.61 7.40
C ASN A 195 2.48 22.09 7.76
N ASP A 196 1.35 22.66 8.15
CA ASP A 196 1.22 24.03 8.63
C ASP A 196 1.99 25.04 7.72
N PRO A 197 1.63 25.13 6.41
CA PRO A 197 2.37 25.94 5.44
C PRO A 197 1.92 27.43 5.46
N GLU A 198 1.75 28.04 6.62
CA GLU A 198 1.27 29.42 6.78
C GLU A 198 2.31 30.47 6.42
N THR A 199 3.59 30.20 6.69
CA THR A 199 4.68 31.10 6.34
C THR A 199 5.31 30.76 4.99
N THR A 200 6.00 31.74 4.36
CA THR A 200 6.69 31.51 3.08
C THR A 200 7.73 30.40 3.19
N HIS A 201 8.40 30.30 4.33
CA HIS A 201 9.41 29.27 4.58
C HIS A 201 8.78 27.87 4.67
N GLN A 202 7.72 27.71 5.44
CA GLN A 202 6.96 26.45 5.54
C GLN A 202 6.31 26.09 4.20
N ALA A 203 5.79 27.07 3.45
CA ALA A 203 5.26 26.86 2.11
C ALA A 203 6.32 26.29 1.14
N VAL A 204 7.57 26.78 1.22
CA VAL A 204 8.69 26.21 0.42
C VAL A 204 9.01 24.80 0.87
N ALA A 205 9.14 24.54 2.17
CA ALA A 205 9.40 23.20 2.73
C ALA A 205 8.30 22.19 2.32
N TYR A 206 7.05 22.63 2.34
CA TYR A 206 5.90 21.84 1.87
C TYR A 206 5.99 21.50 0.38
N LEU A 207 6.30 22.48 -0.47
CA LEU A 207 6.44 22.28 -1.92
C LEU A 207 7.68 21.44 -2.29
N GLU A 208 8.74 21.53 -1.50
CA GLU A 208 9.95 20.73 -1.67
C GLU A 208 9.82 19.32 -1.08
N ARG A 209 8.73 19.05 -0.37
CA ARG A 209 8.45 17.76 0.27
C ARG A 209 9.56 17.35 1.27
N GLU A 210 10.09 18.29 2.01
CA GLU A 210 11.21 18.06 2.94
C GLU A 210 10.90 16.99 3.99
N GLN A 211 9.63 16.87 4.40
CA GLN A 211 9.17 15.85 5.36
C GLN A 211 9.38 14.40 4.88
N TYR A 212 9.55 14.18 3.58
CA TYR A 212 9.82 12.84 3.00
C TYR A 212 11.31 12.57 2.78
N GLY A 213 12.16 13.49 3.20
CA GLY A 213 13.61 13.45 3.00
C GLY A 213 14.04 13.85 1.58
N GLN A 214 15.27 14.31 1.46
CA GLN A 214 15.84 14.66 0.17
C GLN A 214 16.35 13.39 -0.53
N ARG A 215 15.82 13.10 -1.71
CA ARG A 215 16.31 12.04 -2.59
C ARG A 215 17.22 12.64 -3.65
N SER A 216 18.44 12.09 -3.75
CA SER A 216 19.37 12.47 -4.82
C SER A 216 18.95 11.80 -6.13
N PHE A 217 19.18 12.49 -7.27
CA PHE A 217 18.99 11.87 -8.59
C PHE A 217 19.89 10.65 -8.81
N THR A 218 21.04 10.59 -8.14
CA THR A 218 21.96 9.44 -8.19
C THR A 218 21.38 8.19 -7.55
N ASP A 219 20.41 8.33 -6.63
CA ASP A 219 19.73 7.20 -5.97
C ASP A 219 18.92 6.36 -6.96
N ILE A 220 18.58 6.93 -8.13
CA ILE A 220 17.96 6.19 -9.23
C ILE A 220 18.82 5.02 -9.68
N PHE A 221 20.14 5.14 -9.62
CA PHE A 221 21.08 4.09 -10.04
C PHE A 221 21.41 3.09 -8.92
N ASN A 222 21.11 3.42 -7.66
CA ASN A 222 21.36 2.58 -6.47
C ASN A 222 20.06 1.98 -5.89
N ARG A 223 19.11 1.63 -6.74
CA ARG A 223 17.74 1.27 -6.38
C ARG A 223 17.63 0.13 -5.38
N ALA A 224 18.46 -0.89 -5.50
CA ALA A 224 18.46 -2.03 -4.60
C ALA A 224 19.13 -1.76 -3.24
N GLN A 225 19.88 -0.69 -3.09
CA GLN A 225 20.63 -0.39 -1.86
C GLN A 225 19.82 0.38 -0.82
N TRP A 226 18.70 0.97 -1.17
CA TRP A 226 17.89 1.75 -0.26
C TRP A 226 17.12 0.89 0.74
N LYS A 227 16.71 -0.30 0.32
CA LYS A 227 15.99 -1.25 1.15
C LYS A 227 16.78 -2.55 1.19
N PRO A 228 17.38 -2.86 2.33
CA PRO A 228 18.12 -4.13 2.51
C PRO A 228 17.27 -5.35 2.14
N GLU A 229 15.97 -5.31 2.43
CA GLU A 229 15.03 -6.39 2.09
C GLU A 229 14.88 -6.59 0.58
N ALA A 230 14.83 -5.51 -0.20
CA ALA A 230 14.79 -5.59 -1.66
C ALA A 230 16.14 -6.06 -2.24
N ALA A 231 17.25 -5.65 -1.64
CA ALA A 231 18.58 -6.08 -2.08
C ALA A 231 18.78 -7.60 -1.99
N HIS A 232 18.10 -8.27 -1.05
CA HIS A 232 18.18 -9.75 -0.92
C HIS A 232 17.36 -10.50 -1.97
N LYS A 233 16.34 -9.86 -2.58
CA LYS A 233 15.47 -10.49 -3.58
C LYS A 233 16.02 -10.41 -4.99
N TYR A 234 16.87 -9.42 -5.28
CA TYR A 234 17.31 -9.05 -6.62
C TYR A 234 18.82 -9.13 -6.74
N SER A 235 19.31 -9.71 -7.83
CA SER A 235 20.75 -9.91 -8.08
C SER A 235 21.52 -8.60 -8.36
N SER A 236 20.83 -7.57 -8.86
CA SER A 236 21.42 -6.27 -9.21
C SER A 236 20.37 -5.15 -9.25
N ALA A 237 20.83 -3.89 -9.30
CA ALA A 237 19.96 -2.74 -9.51
C ALA A 237 19.18 -2.81 -10.85
N LEU A 238 19.77 -3.38 -11.89
CA LEU A 238 19.12 -3.59 -13.19
C LEU A 238 18.06 -4.70 -13.09
N ASP A 239 18.33 -5.76 -12.36
CA ASP A 239 17.38 -6.83 -12.10
C ASP A 239 16.14 -6.29 -11.34
N TYR A 240 16.37 -5.53 -10.27
CA TYR A 240 15.30 -4.85 -9.55
C TYR A 240 14.50 -3.91 -10.46
N PHE A 241 15.19 -3.05 -11.24
CA PHE A 241 14.54 -2.14 -12.16
C PHE A 241 13.66 -2.86 -13.18
N TRP A 242 14.18 -3.93 -13.81
CA TRP A 242 13.46 -4.65 -14.84
C TRP A 242 12.34 -5.54 -14.29
N ASN A 243 12.65 -6.42 -13.34
CA ASN A 243 11.69 -7.41 -12.86
C ASN A 243 10.64 -6.82 -11.93
N TYR A 244 11.02 -5.85 -11.07
CA TYR A 244 10.04 -5.21 -10.21
C TYR A 244 9.44 -3.95 -10.83
N GLN A 245 10.25 -2.94 -11.12
CA GLN A 245 9.69 -1.63 -11.47
C GLN A 245 9.09 -1.60 -12.89
N ILE A 246 9.69 -2.27 -13.88
CA ILE A 246 9.13 -2.33 -15.24
C ILE A 246 8.09 -3.45 -15.34
N LYS A 247 8.47 -4.70 -15.07
CA LYS A 247 7.61 -5.85 -15.31
C LYS A 247 6.45 -5.94 -14.33
N HIS A 248 6.72 -5.86 -13.02
CA HIS A 248 5.70 -5.99 -11.99
C HIS A 248 4.86 -4.72 -11.83
N MET A 249 5.49 -3.52 -11.78
CA MET A 249 4.78 -2.27 -11.48
C MET A 249 4.24 -1.53 -12.71
N TYR A 250 4.70 -1.82 -13.94
CA TYR A 250 4.19 -1.14 -15.12
C TYR A 250 3.53 -2.10 -16.12
N ILE A 251 4.26 -3.13 -16.60
CA ILE A 251 3.71 -4.04 -17.62
C ILE A 251 2.51 -4.84 -17.08
N ARG A 252 2.58 -5.30 -15.83
CA ARG A 252 1.45 -5.98 -15.18
C ARG A 252 0.22 -5.08 -15.12
N TYR A 253 0.37 -3.82 -14.70
CA TYR A 253 -0.73 -2.87 -14.66
C TYR A 253 -1.28 -2.53 -16.05
N PHE A 254 -0.42 -2.41 -17.05
CA PHE A 254 -0.84 -2.24 -18.45
C PHE A 254 -1.67 -3.42 -18.92
N ASN A 255 -1.22 -4.65 -18.63
CA ASN A 255 -1.94 -5.86 -19.00
C ASN A 255 -3.30 -5.95 -18.30
N TRP A 256 -3.41 -5.53 -17.03
CA TRP A 256 -4.69 -5.48 -16.32
C TRP A 256 -5.74 -4.62 -17.04
N GLN A 257 -5.32 -3.50 -17.62
CA GLN A 257 -6.24 -2.57 -18.28
C GLN A 257 -6.73 -3.10 -19.64
N PHE A 258 -5.91 -3.86 -20.37
CA PHE A 258 -6.18 -4.18 -21.77
C PHE A 258 -6.23 -5.68 -22.10
N ILE A 259 -5.71 -6.53 -21.25
CA ILE A 259 -5.78 -7.99 -21.38
C ILE A 259 -6.78 -8.58 -20.39
N GLY A 260 -6.70 -8.20 -19.13
CA GLY A 260 -7.57 -8.60 -18.03
C GLY A 260 -6.83 -8.89 -16.74
N ARG A 261 -7.58 -8.96 -15.64
CA ARG A 261 -7.08 -9.10 -14.26
C ARG A 261 -7.81 -10.20 -13.51
N LYS A 262 -7.07 -11.00 -12.74
CA LYS A 262 -7.61 -11.91 -11.73
C LYS A 262 -6.77 -11.83 -10.46
N GLY A 263 -7.29 -11.13 -9.45
CA GLY A 263 -6.50 -10.81 -8.25
C GLY A 263 -5.26 -9.98 -8.59
N SER A 264 -4.06 -10.48 -8.31
CA SER A 264 -2.77 -9.87 -8.66
C SER A 264 -2.22 -10.29 -10.03
N ASP A 265 -2.86 -11.27 -10.69
CA ASP A 265 -2.39 -11.86 -11.93
C ASP A 265 -3.11 -11.30 -13.16
N VAL A 266 -2.59 -11.65 -14.34
CA VAL A 266 -3.22 -11.33 -15.64
C VAL A 266 -4.17 -12.45 -16.03
N ASP A 267 -5.41 -12.08 -16.37
CA ASP A 267 -6.42 -13.03 -16.89
C ASP A 267 -6.70 -12.75 -18.36
N PHE A 268 -6.29 -13.67 -19.24
CA PHE A 268 -6.49 -13.54 -20.68
C PHE A 268 -7.95 -13.70 -21.13
N PHE A 269 -8.82 -14.15 -20.24
CA PHE A 269 -10.21 -14.45 -20.56
C PHE A 269 -11.20 -13.53 -19.87
N GLN A 270 -10.78 -12.60 -19.03
CA GLN A 270 -11.66 -11.62 -18.36
C GLN A 270 -12.49 -10.83 -19.38
N PHE A 271 -11.90 -10.45 -20.51
CA PHE A 271 -12.55 -9.73 -21.61
C PHE A 271 -12.99 -10.69 -22.73
N ILE A 272 -13.33 -11.95 -22.42
CA ILE A 272 -13.61 -13.05 -23.38
C ILE A 272 -12.36 -13.40 -24.17
N LEU A 273 -11.73 -12.42 -24.80
CA LEU A 273 -10.43 -12.41 -25.45
C LEU A 273 -9.82 -11.01 -25.24
N PRO A 274 -8.50 -10.81 -25.29
CA PRO A 274 -7.87 -9.50 -25.10
C PRO A 274 -8.06 -8.56 -26.30
N PHE A 275 -9.32 -8.37 -26.72
CA PHE A 275 -9.68 -7.51 -27.86
C PHE A 275 -9.16 -6.08 -27.72
N PRO A 276 -9.25 -5.40 -26.55
CA PRO A 276 -8.71 -4.06 -26.41
C PRO A 276 -7.22 -3.99 -26.74
N PHE A 277 -6.44 -4.97 -26.26
CA PHE A 277 -5.00 -5.06 -26.55
C PHE A 277 -4.71 -5.29 -28.02
N ILE A 278 -5.38 -6.28 -28.64
CA ILE A 278 -5.18 -6.64 -30.05
C ILE A 278 -5.55 -5.48 -30.98
N ILE A 279 -6.70 -4.85 -30.75
CA ILE A 279 -7.15 -3.72 -31.58
C ILE A 279 -6.24 -2.49 -31.36
N GLY A 280 -5.76 -2.28 -30.13
CA GLY A 280 -4.78 -1.23 -29.83
C GLY A 280 -3.46 -1.41 -30.56
N LEU A 281 -2.90 -2.63 -30.61
CA LEU A 281 -1.70 -2.94 -31.39
C LEU A 281 -1.95 -2.76 -32.90
N PHE A 282 -3.09 -3.20 -33.40
CA PHE A 282 -3.48 -2.96 -34.78
C PHE A 282 -3.57 -1.47 -35.09
N GLY A 283 -4.18 -0.68 -34.21
CA GLY A 283 -4.28 0.77 -34.35
C GLY A 283 -2.92 1.48 -34.28
N LEU A 284 -2.01 1.01 -33.42
CA LEU A 284 -0.63 1.45 -33.39
C LEU A 284 0.05 1.26 -34.77
N PHE A 285 -0.06 0.04 -35.30
CA PHE A 285 0.49 -0.28 -36.62
C PHE A 285 -0.10 0.61 -37.73
N VAL A 286 -1.41 0.75 -37.78
CA VAL A 286 -2.10 1.61 -38.78
C VAL A 286 -1.65 3.07 -38.62
N HIS A 287 -1.60 3.60 -37.40
CA HIS A 287 -1.21 4.99 -37.16
C HIS A 287 0.21 5.28 -37.64
N PHE A 288 1.16 4.37 -37.39
CA PHE A 288 2.53 4.50 -37.89
C PHE A 288 2.63 4.40 -39.43
N ASN A 289 1.74 3.66 -40.08
CA ASN A 289 1.74 3.57 -41.54
C ASN A 289 1.11 4.79 -42.20
N GLU A 290 0.06 5.34 -41.63
CA GLU A 290 -0.70 6.43 -42.25
C GLU A 290 -0.20 7.82 -41.84
N ASP A 291 0.14 8.04 -40.57
CA ASP A 291 0.63 9.33 -40.05
C ASP A 291 1.69 9.14 -38.97
N LYS A 292 2.90 8.89 -39.42
CA LYS A 292 4.07 8.64 -38.54
C LYS A 292 4.31 9.80 -37.56
N HIS A 293 4.02 11.03 -37.96
CA HIS A 293 4.27 12.20 -37.13
C HIS A 293 3.35 12.21 -35.90
N LYS A 294 2.06 12.05 -36.11
CA LYS A 294 1.11 11.98 -35.00
C LYS A 294 1.28 10.70 -34.19
N ALA A 295 1.63 9.57 -34.84
CA ALA A 295 1.94 8.32 -34.15
C ALA A 295 3.08 8.48 -33.15
N VAL A 296 4.16 9.20 -33.52
CA VAL A 296 5.28 9.48 -32.59
C VAL A 296 4.86 10.43 -31.49
N ALA A 297 3.98 11.39 -31.75
CA ALA A 297 3.49 12.23 -30.67
C ALA A 297 2.70 11.42 -29.63
N VAL A 298 1.80 10.52 -30.06
CA VAL A 298 1.07 9.63 -29.16
C VAL A 298 2.02 8.66 -28.46
N LEU A 299 3.04 8.15 -29.17
CA LEU A 299 4.07 7.30 -28.55
C LEU A 299 4.86 8.05 -27.47
N ALA A 300 5.19 9.31 -27.71
CA ALA A 300 5.83 10.14 -26.68
C ALA A 300 4.90 10.32 -25.47
N LEU A 301 3.61 10.59 -25.66
CA LEU A 301 2.66 10.62 -24.55
C LEU A 301 2.66 9.30 -23.77
N PHE A 302 2.57 8.17 -24.47
CA PHE A 302 2.59 6.83 -23.87
C PHE A 302 3.86 6.57 -23.04
N LEU A 303 5.04 6.89 -23.58
CA LEU A 303 6.31 6.66 -22.92
C LEU A 303 6.56 7.63 -21.76
N PHE A 304 6.29 8.92 -21.94
CA PHE A 304 6.54 9.91 -20.88
C PHE A 304 5.59 9.73 -19.70
N THR A 305 4.34 9.39 -19.92
CA THR A 305 3.36 9.13 -18.86
C THR A 305 3.33 7.68 -18.37
N GLY A 306 4.20 6.83 -18.90
CA GLY A 306 4.41 5.44 -18.50
C GLY A 306 5.82 5.22 -17.96
N LEU A 307 6.77 4.88 -18.83
CA LEU A 307 8.13 4.50 -18.44
C LEU A 307 8.90 5.62 -17.71
N MET A 308 8.72 6.88 -18.09
CA MET A 308 9.36 8.00 -17.38
C MET A 308 8.81 8.16 -15.96
N ILE A 309 7.54 7.83 -15.73
CA ILE A 309 6.95 7.80 -14.39
C ILE A 309 7.56 6.69 -13.53
N VAL A 310 7.85 5.51 -14.10
CA VAL A 310 8.59 4.45 -13.38
C VAL A 310 9.93 4.99 -12.86
N LEU A 311 10.67 5.72 -13.70
CA LEU A 311 11.94 6.35 -13.31
C LEU A 311 11.75 7.42 -12.22
N TYR A 312 10.74 8.27 -12.36
CA TYR A 312 10.48 9.37 -11.43
C TYR A 312 10.02 8.87 -10.05
N LEU A 313 9.07 7.96 -10.01
CA LEU A 313 8.52 7.44 -8.75
C LEU A 313 9.51 6.57 -8.01
N ASN A 314 10.35 5.83 -8.73
CA ASN A 314 11.35 4.93 -8.17
C ASN A 314 10.79 4.10 -7.00
N GLN A 315 9.69 3.38 -7.27
CA GLN A 315 8.89 2.70 -6.27
C GLN A 315 9.65 1.57 -5.59
N ASP A 316 9.46 1.47 -4.29
CA ASP A 316 10.05 0.44 -3.43
C ASP A 316 9.27 -0.88 -3.48
N ASP A 317 9.92 -2.00 -3.20
CA ASP A 317 9.32 -3.31 -2.96
C ASP A 317 9.37 -3.65 -1.45
N PRO A 318 8.23 -4.03 -0.83
CA PRO A 318 6.86 -4.03 -1.33
C PRO A 318 6.18 -2.67 -1.29
N GLN A 319 5.15 -2.48 -2.11
CA GLN A 319 4.24 -1.35 -1.99
C GLN A 319 3.07 -1.72 -1.06
N PRO A 320 2.59 -0.78 -0.22
CA PRO A 320 1.47 -1.04 0.70
C PRO A 320 0.13 -1.25 -0.03
N ARG A 321 0.02 -0.78 -1.26
CA ARG A 321 -1.15 -0.92 -2.14
C ARG A 321 -0.75 -0.86 -3.60
N GLU A 322 -1.65 -1.26 -4.50
CA GLU A 322 -1.45 -1.13 -5.93
C GLU A 322 -1.39 0.34 -6.38
N ARG A 323 -0.53 0.66 -7.35
CA ARG A 323 -0.22 2.02 -7.82
C ARG A 323 -0.51 2.21 -9.31
N ASP A 324 -1.41 1.41 -9.89
CA ASP A 324 -1.77 1.43 -11.30
C ASP A 324 -2.25 2.80 -11.80
N TYR A 325 -2.95 3.56 -10.96
CA TYR A 325 -3.39 4.93 -11.25
C TYR A 325 -2.25 5.88 -11.62
N SER A 326 -1.02 5.60 -11.19
CA SER A 326 0.14 6.43 -11.53
C SER A 326 0.44 6.45 -13.03
N TYR A 327 0.00 5.44 -13.77
CA TYR A 327 0.27 5.26 -15.19
C TYR A 327 -0.92 5.55 -16.09
N VAL A 328 -1.98 6.16 -15.57
CA VAL A 328 -3.23 6.43 -16.30
C VAL A 328 -3.01 7.21 -17.59
N GLY A 329 -2.03 8.11 -17.67
CA GLY A 329 -1.71 8.85 -18.91
C GLY A 329 -1.22 7.94 -20.03
N SER A 330 -0.44 6.90 -19.71
CA SER A 330 -0.01 5.87 -20.67
C SER A 330 -1.18 5.02 -21.16
N PHE A 331 -2.07 4.64 -20.25
CA PHE A 331 -3.28 3.88 -20.60
C PHE A 331 -4.22 4.72 -21.47
N PHE A 332 -4.36 6.00 -21.18
CA PHE A 332 -5.09 6.94 -22.04
C PHE A 332 -4.49 7.02 -23.46
N ALA A 333 -3.15 7.12 -23.56
CA ALA A 333 -2.48 7.14 -24.86
C ALA A 333 -2.71 5.86 -25.66
N PHE A 334 -2.69 4.67 -25.00
CA PHE A 334 -3.00 3.42 -25.67
C PHE A 334 -4.45 3.31 -26.14
N SER A 335 -5.39 3.88 -25.39
CA SER A 335 -6.81 3.93 -25.78
C SER A 335 -7.03 4.72 -27.08
N ILE A 336 -6.18 5.70 -27.40
CA ILE A 336 -6.21 6.38 -28.71
C ILE A 336 -5.94 5.39 -29.84
N TRP A 337 -4.99 4.48 -29.66
CA TRP A 337 -4.72 3.44 -30.66
C TRP A 337 -5.84 2.43 -30.79
N ILE A 338 -6.53 2.09 -29.68
CA ILE A 338 -7.74 1.24 -29.77
C ILE A 338 -8.79 1.92 -30.67
N GLY A 339 -9.04 3.22 -30.49
CA GLY A 339 -9.96 4.00 -31.30
C GLY A 339 -9.53 4.07 -32.77
N ILE A 340 -8.25 4.28 -33.06
CA ILE A 340 -7.69 4.27 -34.42
C ILE A 340 -7.83 2.89 -35.07
N GLY A 341 -7.54 1.82 -34.32
CA GLY A 341 -7.69 0.44 -34.83
C GLY A 341 -9.13 0.11 -35.19
N ALA A 342 -10.07 0.48 -34.34
CA ALA A 342 -11.49 0.30 -34.60
C ALA A 342 -11.95 1.11 -35.83
N ALA A 343 -11.53 2.36 -35.93
CA ALA A 343 -11.85 3.21 -37.08
C ALA A 343 -11.29 2.66 -38.38
N ALA A 344 -10.04 2.20 -38.38
CA ALA A 344 -9.39 1.61 -39.54
C ALA A 344 -10.08 0.33 -40.03
N LEU A 345 -10.58 -0.52 -39.13
CA LEU A 345 -11.38 -1.69 -39.46
C LEU A 345 -12.69 -1.30 -40.15
N LEU A 346 -13.41 -0.33 -39.59
CA LEU A 346 -14.67 0.17 -40.19
C LEU A 346 -14.45 0.79 -41.56
N GLU A 347 -13.38 1.56 -41.71
CA GLU A 347 -13.02 2.19 -42.97
C GLU A 347 -12.75 1.14 -44.06
N ARG A 348 -11.92 0.13 -43.79
CA ARG A 348 -11.61 -0.96 -44.71
C ARG A 348 -12.86 -1.70 -45.16
N ILE A 349 -13.79 -1.99 -44.23
CA ILE A 349 -15.08 -2.63 -44.57
C ILE A 349 -15.96 -1.71 -45.41
N SER A 350 -16.00 -0.44 -45.07
CA SER A 350 -16.80 0.56 -45.85
C SER A 350 -16.33 0.74 -47.27
N GLN A 351 -15.06 0.48 -47.55
CA GLN A 351 -14.43 0.58 -48.87
C GLN A 351 -14.58 -0.69 -49.73
N LEU A 352 -15.22 -1.74 -49.26
CA LEU A 352 -15.49 -2.95 -50.04
C LEU A 352 -16.26 -2.59 -51.32
N LYS A 353 -15.89 -3.16 -52.47
CA LYS A 353 -16.47 -2.89 -53.76
C LYS A 353 -17.97 -3.13 -53.83
N ASN A 354 -18.48 -4.16 -53.20
CA ASN A 354 -19.89 -4.47 -53.14
C ASN A 354 -20.60 -3.61 -52.09
N LYS A 355 -21.19 -2.50 -52.48
CA LYS A 355 -21.89 -1.56 -51.58
C LYS A 355 -23.11 -2.15 -50.88
N LYS A 356 -23.78 -3.16 -51.48
CA LYS A 356 -24.93 -3.84 -50.82
C LYS A 356 -24.46 -4.66 -49.62
N LEU A 357 -23.24 -5.18 -49.63
CA LEU A 357 -22.63 -5.94 -48.52
C LEU A 357 -21.86 -5.03 -47.60
N SER A 358 -21.16 -4.03 -48.09
CA SER A 358 -20.33 -3.10 -47.33
C SER A 358 -21.12 -2.35 -46.27
N ARG A 359 -22.26 -1.77 -46.58
CA ARG A 359 -23.08 -1.01 -45.62
C ARG A 359 -23.54 -1.84 -44.42
N PRO A 360 -24.26 -2.97 -44.59
CA PRO A 360 -24.68 -3.75 -43.43
C PRO A 360 -23.49 -4.30 -42.64
N LEU A 361 -22.42 -4.74 -43.33
CA LEU A 361 -21.22 -5.25 -42.66
C LEU A 361 -20.52 -4.16 -41.81
N THR A 362 -20.50 -2.90 -42.28
CA THR A 362 -19.97 -1.78 -41.48
C THR A 362 -20.76 -1.58 -40.20
N TYR A 363 -22.09 -1.59 -40.26
CA TYR A 363 -22.94 -1.46 -39.07
C TYR A 363 -22.81 -2.65 -38.11
N ILE A 364 -22.77 -3.88 -38.63
CA ILE A 364 -22.55 -5.08 -37.84
C ILE A 364 -21.20 -5.01 -37.14
N THR A 365 -20.13 -4.65 -37.86
CA THR A 365 -18.78 -4.54 -37.28
C THR A 365 -18.72 -3.40 -36.25
N ALA A 366 -19.37 -2.28 -36.50
CA ALA A 366 -19.47 -1.22 -35.51
C ALA A 366 -20.14 -1.68 -34.20
N GLY A 367 -21.25 -2.42 -34.33
CA GLY A 367 -21.93 -3.04 -33.20
C GLY A 367 -21.04 -4.05 -32.44
N LEU A 368 -20.33 -4.90 -33.19
CA LEU A 368 -19.41 -5.88 -32.60
C LEU A 368 -18.23 -5.20 -31.88
N LEU A 369 -17.64 -4.16 -32.47
CA LEU A 369 -16.58 -3.39 -31.85
C LEU A 369 -17.08 -2.67 -30.58
N LEU A 370 -18.29 -2.11 -30.62
CA LEU A 370 -18.90 -1.50 -29.43
C LEU A 370 -19.10 -2.53 -28.30
N LEU A 371 -19.56 -3.73 -28.65
CA LEU A 371 -19.73 -4.82 -27.69
C LEU A 371 -18.38 -5.36 -27.17
N ALA A 372 -17.41 -5.61 -28.07
CA ALA A 372 -16.13 -6.23 -27.72
C ALA A 372 -15.13 -5.29 -27.00
N LEU A 373 -15.25 -3.97 -27.19
CA LEU A 373 -14.32 -3.00 -26.60
C LEU A 373 -14.96 -2.28 -25.40
N PRO A 374 -15.72 -1.18 -25.52
CA PRO A 374 -16.14 -0.43 -24.35
C PRO A 374 -17.17 -1.18 -23.50
N ILE A 375 -18.16 -1.85 -24.10
CA ILE A 375 -19.21 -2.53 -23.32
C ILE A 375 -18.63 -3.73 -22.58
N ASN A 376 -17.81 -4.55 -23.24
CA ASN A 376 -17.18 -5.71 -22.61
C ASN A 376 -16.30 -5.31 -21.43
N VAL A 377 -15.43 -4.30 -21.60
CA VAL A 377 -14.57 -3.78 -20.53
C VAL A 377 -15.40 -3.18 -19.39
N LEU A 378 -16.49 -2.45 -19.71
CA LEU A 378 -17.39 -1.89 -18.72
C LEU A 378 -18.05 -3.00 -17.88
N VAL A 379 -18.63 -4.00 -18.54
CA VAL A 379 -19.33 -5.10 -17.83
C VAL A 379 -18.36 -5.92 -16.98
N ALA A 380 -17.18 -6.24 -17.51
CA ALA A 380 -16.18 -7.05 -16.82
C ALA A 380 -15.62 -6.36 -15.57
N ASN A 381 -15.49 -5.02 -15.59
CA ASN A 381 -14.88 -4.26 -14.49
C ASN A 381 -15.89 -3.53 -13.61
N TYR A 382 -17.17 -3.48 -13.98
CA TYR A 382 -18.17 -2.64 -13.30
C TYR A 382 -18.25 -2.95 -11.80
N HIS A 383 -18.33 -4.23 -11.44
CA HIS A 383 -18.44 -4.65 -10.05
C HIS A 383 -17.25 -4.20 -9.20
N GLU A 384 -16.01 -4.33 -9.72
CA GLU A 384 -14.80 -3.93 -8.99
C GLU A 384 -14.66 -2.40 -8.84
N HIS A 385 -15.38 -1.63 -9.64
CA HIS A 385 -15.36 -0.17 -9.62
C HIS A 385 -16.59 0.46 -8.97
N ASP A 386 -17.62 -0.35 -8.69
CA ASP A 386 -18.80 0.11 -7.97
C ASP A 386 -18.48 0.26 -6.48
N ARG A 387 -18.53 1.49 -5.98
CA ARG A 387 -18.34 1.82 -4.56
C ARG A 387 -19.66 1.99 -3.81
N SER A 388 -20.79 1.78 -4.48
CA SER A 388 -22.10 1.88 -3.86
C SER A 388 -22.27 0.83 -2.75
N GLY A 389 -22.85 1.23 -1.63
CA GLY A 389 -23.06 0.34 -0.50
C GLY A 389 -21.83 0.01 0.35
N ASN A 390 -20.62 0.47 -0.02
CA ASN A 390 -19.41 0.29 0.78
C ASN A 390 -19.29 1.42 1.82
N TYR A 391 -19.59 1.10 3.07
CA TYR A 391 -19.53 2.02 4.22
C TYR A 391 -18.32 1.80 5.12
N VAL A 392 -17.36 0.98 4.72
CA VAL A 392 -16.25 0.56 5.58
C VAL A 392 -15.50 1.74 6.17
N ALA A 393 -15.15 2.75 5.36
CA ALA A 393 -14.38 3.89 5.85
C ALA A 393 -15.08 4.62 7.00
N SER A 394 -16.39 4.90 6.86
CA SER A 394 -17.16 5.61 7.89
C SER A 394 -17.48 4.73 9.10
N ASP A 395 -17.91 3.46 8.87
CA ASP A 395 -18.30 2.58 9.96
C ASP A 395 -17.09 2.13 10.80
N TYR A 396 -16.00 1.82 10.15
CA TYR A 396 -14.76 1.44 10.84
C TYR A 396 -14.21 2.59 11.68
N ALA A 397 -14.18 3.80 11.14
CA ALA A 397 -13.77 4.99 11.87
C ALA A 397 -14.71 5.30 13.05
N TYR A 398 -16.03 5.21 12.83
CA TYR A 398 -17.00 5.32 13.90
C TYR A 398 -16.73 4.32 15.02
N ASN A 399 -16.52 3.04 14.68
CA ASN A 399 -16.31 1.97 15.64
C ASN A 399 -15.01 2.13 16.43
N ILE A 400 -13.92 2.59 15.79
CA ILE A 400 -12.69 2.93 16.51
C ILE A 400 -12.92 4.05 17.52
N LEU A 401 -13.54 5.16 17.12
CA LEU A 401 -13.78 6.29 18.01
C LEU A 401 -14.69 5.91 19.18
N GLN A 402 -15.72 5.09 18.92
CA GLN A 402 -16.63 4.62 19.96
C GLN A 402 -15.98 3.61 20.92
N SER A 403 -14.94 2.93 20.51
CA SER A 403 -14.15 2.04 21.37
C SER A 403 -13.37 2.82 22.45
N CYS A 404 -13.09 4.09 22.22
CA CYS A 404 -12.33 4.93 23.15
C CYS A 404 -13.23 5.46 24.27
N GLY A 405 -12.72 5.47 25.50
CA GLY A 405 -13.32 6.19 26.62
C GLY A 405 -13.33 7.71 26.44
N PRO A 406 -14.06 8.45 27.28
CA PRO A 406 -14.11 9.91 27.22
C PRO A 406 -12.73 10.56 27.32
N ASN A 407 -12.51 11.61 26.53
CA ASN A 407 -11.25 12.37 26.47
C ASN A 407 -10.02 11.50 26.17
N GLY A 408 -10.17 10.36 25.48
CA GLY A 408 -9.08 9.45 25.16
C GLY A 408 -8.01 10.06 24.28
N ILE A 409 -6.80 9.47 24.32
CA ILE A 409 -5.72 9.72 23.38
C ILE A 409 -5.55 8.44 22.56
N LEU A 410 -5.72 8.54 21.25
CA LEU A 410 -5.71 7.40 20.33
C LEU A 410 -4.55 7.50 19.36
N PHE A 411 -3.59 6.61 19.47
CA PHE A 411 -2.51 6.45 18.51
C PHE A 411 -2.98 5.66 17.29
N THR A 412 -2.75 6.20 16.09
CA THR A 412 -3.07 5.59 14.79
C THR A 412 -1.80 5.41 13.96
N ASN A 413 -1.82 4.48 13.00
CA ASN A 413 -0.59 4.10 12.30
C ASN A 413 -0.17 5.14 11.23
N GLY A 414 -1.10 5.56 10.38
CA GLY A 414 -0.85 6.47 9.26
C GLY A 414 -2.13 7.05 8.68
N ASP A 415 -2.08 7.50 7.42
CA ASP A 415 -3.16 8.25 6.77
C ASP A 415 -4.47 7.44 6.67
N ASN A 416 -4.37 6.16 6.29
CA ASN A 416 -5.53 5.34 5.97
C ASN A 416 -6.45 5.08 7.17
N ASP A 417 -5.91 4.98 8.38
CA ASP A 417 -6.65 4.79 9.61
C ASP A 417 -6.92 6.11 10.35
N THR A 418 -6.18 7.18 10.06
CA THR A 418 -6.33 8.49 10.69
C THR A 418 -7.34 9.38 9.98
N PHE A 419 -7.27 9.54 8.66
CA PHE A 419 -8.08 10.51 7.94
C PHE A 419 -9.59 10.22 8.00
N PRO A 420 -10.05 8.96 7.97
CA PRO A 420 -11.46 8.68 8.24
C PRO A 420 -11.90 9.07 9.65
N LEU A 421 -11.02 8.98 10.66
CA LEU A 421 -11.32 9.45 12.02
C LEU A 421 -11.46 10.96 12.05
N TRP A 422 -10.55 11.69 11.43
CA TRP A 422 -10.66 13.15 11.31
C TRP A 422 -11.92 13.58 10.58
N TYR A 423 -12.32 12.87 9.50
CA TYR A 423 -13.60 13.11 8.84
C TYR A 423 -14.78 12.96 9.82
N MET A 424 -14.80 11.88 10.60
CA MET A 424 -15.85 11.66 11.60
C MET A 424 -15.87 12.75 12.67
N GLN A 425 -14.69 13.26 13.07
CA GLN A 425 -14.59 14.29 14.07
C GLN A 425 -14.95 15.69 13.54
N GLU A 426 -14.41 16.07 12.38
CA GLU A 426 -14.52 17.45 11.88
C GLU A 426 -15.76 17.68 10.99
N VAL A 427 -16.24 16.65 10.28
CA VAL A 427 -17.42 16.75 9.40
C VAL A 427 -18.67 16.20 10.09
N GLU A 428 -18.58 15.00 10.69
CA GLU A 428 -19.73 14.37 11.36
C GLU A 428 -19.87 14.79 12.83
N HIS A 429 -18.92 15.57 13.36
CA HIS A 429 -18.87 16.09 14.72
C HIS A 429 -18.93 15.04 15.83
N LEU A 430 -18.41 13.83 15.54
CA LEU A 430 -18.41 12.69 16.44
C LEU A 430 -17.11 12.62 17.25
N ARG A 431 -17.25 12.36 18.58
CA ARG A 431 -16.11 12.11 19.47
C ARG A 431 -14.94 13.09 19.32
N ARG A 432 -15.22 14.37 19.23
CA ARG A 432 -14.20 15.44 19.22
C ARG A 432 -13.39 15.53 20.52
N ASP A 433 -13.89 14.88 21.58
CA ASP A 433 -13.20 14.72 22.86
C ASP A 433 -11.97 13.79 22.75
N VAL A 434 -11.94 12.87 21.79
CA VAL A 434 -10.83 11.95 21.58
C VAL A 434 -9.76 12.64 20.72
N LYS A 435 -8.52 12.71 21.23
CA LYS A 435 -7.39 13.22 20.43
C LYS A 435 -6.75 12.11 19.64
N VAL A 436 -6.90 12.16 18.33
CA VAL A 436 -6.24 11.24 17.41
C VAL A 436 -4.81 11.68 17.17
N VAL A 437 -3.87 10.75 17.29
CA VAL A 437 -2.42 10.95 17.15
C VAL A 437 -1.89 10.03 16.07
N ASN A 438 -1.62 10.59 14.89
CA ASN A 438 -1.00 9.87 13.78
C ASN A 438 0.49 9.64 14.03
N LEU A 439 0.92 8.39 14.15
CA LEU A 439 2.32 8.03 14.44
C LEU A 439 3.26 8.45 13.31
N SER A 440 2.85 8.38 12.06
CA SER A 440 3.67 8.82 10.93
C SER A 440 3.94 10.32 11.00
N LEU A 441 2.92 11.13 11.25
CA LEU A 441 3.03 12.58 11.40
C LEU A 441 3.75 12.97 12.70
N LEU A 442 3.69 12.15 13.72
CA LEU A 442 4.35 12.39 15.01
C LEU A 442 5.89 12.45 14.87
N ASN A 443 6.45 12.09 13.72
CA ASN A 443 7.87 12.30 13.39
C ASN A 443 8.17 13.74 12.92
N THR A 444 7.18 14.62 12.83
CA THR A 444 7.34 16.00 12.31
C THR A 444 7.13 17.05 13.37
N PRO A 445 7.98 18.12 13.43
CA PRO A 445 7.88 19.17 14.42
C PRO A 445 6.54 19.90 14.43
N TRP A 446 5.98 20.22 13.24
CA TRP A 446 4.72 20.94 13.13
C TRP A 446 3.57 20.18 13.80
N TYR A 447 3.50 18.84 13.61
CA TYR A 447 2.44 18.02 14.16
C TYR A 447 2.54 17.88 15.69
N ILE A 448 3.76 17.76 16.23
CA ILE A 448 4.00 17.76 17.67
C ILE A 448 3.49 19.07 18.30
N LYS A 449 3.81 20.23 17.66
CA LYS A 449 3.32 21.54 18.10
C LYS A 449 1.79 21.63 18.00
N GLN A 450 1.19 21.12 16.92
CA GLN A 450 -0.25 21.07 16.74
C GLN A 450 -0.94 20.27 17.85
N LEU A 451 -0.43 19.10 18.20
CA LEU A 451 -0.97 18.27 19.29
C LEU A 451 -0.92 18.97 20.64
N ARG A 452 0.12 19.76 20.90
CA ARG A 452 0.29 20.53 22.14
C ARG A 452 -0.62 21.77 22.19
N ASN A 453 -0.83 22.44 21.06
CA ASN A 453 -1.40 23.79 21.02
C ASN A 453 -2.90 23.79 20.67
N ILE A 454 -3.39 22.83 19.84
CA ILE A 454 -4.78 22.80 19.33
C ILE A 454 -5.64 21.82 20.12
N GLU A 455 -6.83 22.27 20.53
CA GLU A 455 -7.81 21.48 21.29
C GLU A 455 -8.31 20.23 20.52
N PRO A 456 -8.56 19.14 21.22
CA PRO A 456 -8.20 18.86 22.62
C PRO A 456 -6.69 18.66 22.77
N LYS A 457 -6.01 19.54 23.53
CA LYS A 457 -4.54 19.53 23.68
C LYS A 457 -4.04 18.25 24.32
N ILE A 458 -2.83 17.85 23.97
CA ILE A 458 -2.08 16.78 24.64
C ILE A 458 -0.97 17.40 25.47
N ASN A 459 -0.85 16.96 26.72
CA ASN A 459 0.32 17.22 27.50
C ASN A 459 1.51 16.41 27.00
N ILE A 460 2.52 17.07 26.47
CA ILE A 460 3.78 16.48 26.01
C ILE A 460 4.95 16.80 26.96
N GLY A 461 4.66 17.33 28.15
CA GLY A 461 5.67 17.82 29.09
C GLY A 461 6.27 19.18 28.68
N ASN A 462 7.30 19.61 29.42
CA ASN A 462 7.95 20.90 29.17
C ASN A 462 9.02 20.81 28.07
N ILE A 463 8.57 20.63 26.79
CA ILE A 463 9.47 20.62 25.65
C ILE A 463 9.36 21.97 24.94
N SER A 464 10.50 22.67 24.79
CA SER A 464 10.55 23.96 24.09
C SER A 464 10.35 23.80 22.58
N ASP A 465 9.88 24.85 21.91
CA ASP A 465 9.76 24.86 20.44
C ASP A 465 11.10 24.58 19.75
N ALA A 466 12.17 25.17 20.27
CA ALA A 466 13.52 24.93 19.74
C ALA A 466 13.95 23.46 19.85
N THR A 467 13.50 22.75 20.88
CA THR A 467 13.76 21.30 21.03
C THR A 467 12.91 20.51 20.04
N ILE A 468 11.64 20.89 19.86
CA ILE A 468 10.74 20.25 18.90
C ILE A 468 11.27 20.44 17.47
N ASP A 469 11.69 21.65 17.10
CA ASP A 469 12.18 21.96 15.74
C ASP A 469 13.46 21.19 15.37
N ASN A 470 14.26 20.82 16.37
CA ASN A 470 15.50 20.06 16.18
C ASN A 470 15.37 18.58 16.59
N ILE A 471 14.16 18.08 16.82
CA ILE A 471 13.97 16.69 17.24
C ILE A 471 14.36 15.73 16.14
N GLY A 472 15.11 14.69 16.48
CA GLY A 472 15.55 13.64 15.57
C GLY A 472 15.63 12.29 16.26
N PRO A 473 15.88 11.21 15.50
CA PRO A 473 16.10 9.89 16.09
C PRO A 473 17.27 9.91 17.08
N ILE A 474 17.12 9.27 18.22
CA ILE A 474 18.17 9.18 19.25
C ILE A 474 18.82 7.81 19.25
N PRO A 475 20.15 7.71 19.48
CA PRO A 475 20.84 6.44 19.66
C PRO A 475 20.20 5.66 20.83
N TRP A 476 19.93 4.38 20.59
CA TRP A 476 19.25 3.53 21.56
C TRP A 476 19.82 2.13 21.60
N LYS A 477 19.91 1.55 22.79
CA LYS A 477 20.18 0.15 23.02
C LYS A 477 19.01 -0.45 23.80
N LYS A 478 18.75 -1.73 23.63
CA LYS A 478 17.74 -2.44 24.43
C LYS A 478 17.94 -2.13 25.91
N GLN A 479 16.95 -1.51 26.52
CA GLN A 479 16.97 -1.15 27.95
C GLN A 479 15.55 -1.04 28.50
N LYS A 480 15.45 -1.08 29.83
CA LYS A 480 14.21 -0.90 30.55
C LYS A 480 13.80 0.56 30.53
N VAL A 481 12.54 0.79 30.19
CA VAL A 481 11.85 2.08 30.28
C VAL A 481 10.88 2.01 31.46
N ARG A 482 10.71 3.13 32.14
CA ARG A 482 9.88 3.25 33.34
C ARG A 482 8.95 4.44 33.19
N ILE A 483 7.64 4.21 33.33
CA ILE A 483 6.61 5.27 33.37
C ILE A 483 6.06 5.36 34.78
N SER A 484 5.88 6.58 35.25
CA SER A 484 5.39 6.87 36.59
C SER A 484 4.00 6.26 36.82
N PRO A 485 3.74 5.75 38.03
CA PRO A 485 2.44 5.17 38.37
C PRO A 485 1.34 6.24 38.39
N PRO A 486 0.07 5.84 38.29
CA PRO A 486 -1.04 6.76 38.47
C PRO A 486 -0.99 7.41 39.88
N PRO A 487 -1.31 8.72 39.99
CA PRO A 487 -1.39 9.35 41.29
C PRO A 487 -2.49 8.73 42.15
N GLU A 488 -2.32 8.72 43.48
CA GLU A 488 -3.24 8.10 44.44
C GLU A 488 -4.67 8.65 44.29
N SER A 489 -4.83 9.96 44.01
CA SER A 489 -6.11 10.60 43.77
C SER A 489 -6.87 10.00 42.56
N LEU A 490 -6.17 9.46 41.56
CA LEU A 490 -6.75 8.84 40.38
C LEU A 490 -7.16 7.40 40.65
N LEU A 491 -6.35 6.67 41.41
CA LEU A 491 -6.60 5.27 41.79
C LEU A 491 -7.82 5.11 42.72
N THR A 492 -8.10 6.14 43.51
CA THR A 492 -9.26 6.19 44.45
C THR A 492 -10.49 6.84 43.86
N SER A 493 -10.37 7.43 42.68
CA SER A 493 -11.49 8.15 42.03
C SER A 493 -12.49 7.20 41.37
N ASP A 494 -13.74 7.64 41.19
CA ASP A 494 -14.77 6.94 40.43
C ASP A 494 -14.57 7.12 38.89
N LYS A 495 -13.59 7.91 38.50
CA LYS A 495 -13.31 8.21 37.10
C LYS A 495 -12.77 6.97 36.34
N TYR A 496 -12.07 6.06 37.05
CA TYR A 496 -11.52 4.85 36.50
C TYR A 496 -11.85 3.66 37.40
N PRO A 497 -13.12 3.21 37.45
CA PRO A 497 -13.57 2.13 38.34
C PRO A 497 -12.81 0.80 38.04
N GLU A 498 -12.31 0.62 36.82
CA GLU A 498 -11.50 -0.53 36.43
C GLU A 498 -10.20 -0.66 37.23
N PHE A 499 -9.61 0.42 37.72
CA PHE A 499 -8.44 0.30 38.60
C PHE A 499 -8.77 -0.39 39.93
N ARG A 500 -10.02 -0.27 40.40
CA ARG A 500 -10.50 -1.01 41.59
C ARG A 500 -10.78 -2.48 41.27
N GLN A 501 -11.31 -2.78 40.06
CA GLN A 501 -11.58 -4.17 39.65
C GLN A 501 -10.30 -5.02 39.53
N PHE A 502 -9.18 -4.43 39.20
CA PHE A 502 -7.90 -5.10 39.12
C PHE A 502 -7.22 -5.27 40.49
N GLY A 503 -7.84 -4.86 41.60
CA GLY A 503 -7.33 -5.05 42.96
C GLY A 503 -6.09 -4.23 43.30
N TYR A 504 -5.93 -3.08 42.69
CA TYR A 504 -4.80 -2.20 42.91
C TYR A 504 -4.78 -1.62 44.35
N ASN A 505 -3.65 -1.76 45.01
CA ASN A 505 -3.38 -1.06 46.26
C ASN A 505 -2.70 0.28 45.92
N PRO A 506 -3.37 1.46 46.15
CA PRO A 506 -2.78 2.74 45.80
C PRO A 506 -1.44 3.05 46.43
N LYS A 507 -1.17 2.44 47.62
CA LYS A 507 0.08 2.68 48.39
C LYS A 507 1.27 1.86 47.86
N GLU A 508 1.03 0.81 47.06
CA GLU A 508 2.05 -0.13 46.61
C GLU A 508 2.10 -0.24 45.09
N PHE A 509 1.52 0.73 44.37
CA PHE A 509 1.42 0.66 42.94
C PHE A 509 2.79 0.85 42.28
N PRO A 510 3.33 -0.19 41.62
CA PRO A 510 4.65 -0.09 41.00
C PRO A 510 4.56 0.75 39.73
N PRO A 511 5.66 1.39 39.32
CA PRO A 511 5.73 2.01 37.99
C PRO A 511 5.62 0.93 36.90
N MET A 512 5.07 1.33 35.75
CA MET A 512 5.06 0.52 34.54
C MET A 512 6.50 0.38 34.02
N GLU A 513 7.01 -0.83 33.91
CA GLU A 513 8.38 -1.10 33.50
C GLU A 513 8.43 -2.24 32.48
N TRP A 514 9.10 -2.00 31.34
CA TRP A 514 9.31 -2.99 30.30
C TRP A 514 10.56 -2.68 29.46
N GLU A 515 11.00 -3.64 28.64
CA GLU A 515 12.16 -3.49 27.78
C GLU A 515 11.77 -2.87 26.43
N VAL A 516 12.48 -1.83 26.01
CA VAL A 516 12.29 -1.18 24.69
C VAL A 516 13.53 -1.45 23.84
N GLU A 517 13.31 -2.05 22.67
CA GLU A 517 14.33 -2.30 21.67
C GLU A 517 14.46 -1.12 20.66
N PRO A 518 15.61 -1.00 19.99
CA PRO A 518 15.77 -0.03 18.91
C PRO A 518 14.77 -0.31 17.76
N THR A 519 14.09 0.71 17.31
CA THR A 519 13.11 0.64 16.21
C THR A 519 13.69 0.98 14.84
N LEU A 520 14.87 1.62 14.81
CA LEU A 520 15.64 1.86 13.59
C LEU A 520 17.07 1.32 13.76
N LYS A 521 17.67 0.88 12.68
CA LYS A 521 19.08 0.47 12.62
C LYS A 521 19.78 1.13 11.45
N TYR A 522 20.89 1.82 11.71
CA TYR A 522 21.83 2.33 10.72
C TYR A 522 23.18 1.66 10.93
N GLY A 523 23.53 0.72 10.06
CA GLY A 523 24.68 -0.16 10.28
C GLY A 523 24.51 -0.98 11.56
N ASN A 524 25.48 -0.88 12.46
CA ASN A 524 25.45 -1.59 13.76
C ASN A 524 24.85 -0.75 14.90
N GLN A 525 24.41 0.48 14.64
CA GLN A 525 23.86 1.38 15.66
C GLN A 525 22.32 1.35 15.62
N GLY A 526 21.72 1.14 16.77
CA GLY A 526 20.27 1.21 16.98
C GLY A 526 19.82 2.63 17.37
N TYR A 527 18.59 2.97 16.99
CA TYR A 527 17.95 4.26 17.30
C TYR A 527 16.48 4.06 17.63
N LEU A 528 15.90 5.02 18.38
CA LEU A 528 14.45 5.25 18.45
C LEU A 528 14.07 6.33 17.47
N ARG A 529 12.94 6.13 16.78
CA ARG A 529 12.31 7.14 15.93
C ARG A 529 11.74 8.28 16.80
N VAL A 530 11.51 9.42 16.20
CA VAL A 530 10.88 10.57 16.90
C VAL A 530 9.50 10.18 17.45
N GLN A 531 8.69 9.46 16.67
CA GLN A 531 7.39 8.96 17.11
C GLN A 531 7.47 8.11 18.38
N ASP A 532 8.50 7.30 18.52
CA ASP A 532 8.68 6.39 19.65
C ASP A 532 9.02 7.18 20.92
N ILE A 533 9.91 8.17 20.76
CA ILE A 533 10.26 9.12 21.83
C ILE A 533 9.00 9.86 22.30
N MET A 534 8.20 10.34 21.35
CA MET A 534 6.98 11.09 21.67
C MET A 534 5.89 10.21 22.30
N ILE A 535 5.76 8.94 21.93
CA ILE A 535 4.86 7.99 22.63
C ILE A 535 5.27 7.91 24.12
N LEU A 536 6.55 7.67 24.41
CA LEU A 536 7.04 7.58 25.77
C LEU A 536 6.85 8.90 26.54
N GLN A 537 7.09 10.02 25.87
CA GLN A 537 6.91 11.36 26.45
C GLN A 537 5.42 11.65 26.76
N ILE A 538 4.52 11.29 25.86
CA ILE A 538 3.07 11.45 26.06
C ILE A 538 2.59 10.54 27.20
N LEU A 539 3.05 9.30 27.28
CA LEU A 539 2.72 8.38 28.37
C LEU A 539 3.12 8.97 29.74
N GLU A 540 4.36 9.42 29.87
CA GLU A 540 4.86 10.00 31.13
C GLU A 540 4.14 11.31 31.47
N ALA A 541 3.98 12.22 30.51
CA ALA A 541 3.37 13.53 30.74
C ALA A 541 1.86 13.45 31.01
N ASN A 542 1.18 12.43 30.48
CA ASN A 542 -0.26 12.19 30.69
C ASN A 542 -0.60 11.83 32.14
N ARG A 543 0.34 11.28 32.89
CA ARG A 543 0.14 10.85 34.30
C ARG A 543 -1.14 10.05 34.52
N TRP A 544 -1.57 9.31 33.49
CA TRP A 544 -2.81 8.50 33.48
C TRP A 544 -4.11 9.31 33.64
N GLU A 545 -4.07 10.62 33.47
CA GLU A 545 -5.26 11.50 33.58
C GLU A 545 -6.27 11.27 32.44
N ARG A 546 -5.78 10.83 31.29
CA ARG A 546 -6.58 10.49 30.12
C ARG A 546 -6.29 9.06 29.70
N PRO A 547 -7.31 8.26 29.30
CA PRO A 547 -7.07 6.92 28.81
C PRO A 547 -6.31 6.95 27.47
N LEU A 548 -5.32 6.06 27.32
CA LEU A 548 -4.46 5.98 26.15
C LEU A 548 -4.73 4.67 25.38
N TYR A 549 -4.77 4.79 24.08
CA TYR A 549 -5.14 3.68 23.18
C TYR A 549 -4.22 3.62 21.97
N PHE A 550 -3.97 2.39 21.51
CA PHE A 550 -3.55 2.14 20.13
C PHE A 550 -4.74 1.61 19.32
N ALA A 551 -4.93 2.12 18.11
CA ALA A 551 -5.89 1.53 17.18
C ALA A 551 -5.46 0.10 16.81
N SER A 552 -6.42 -0.78 16.55
CA SER A 552 -6.13 -2.17 16.12
C SER A 552 -5.31 -2.25 14.82
N THR A 553 -5.30 -1.19 14.03
CA THR A 553 -4.51 -1.02 12.81
C THR A 553 -3.03 -0.73 13.05
N VAL A 554 -2.64 -0.37 14.27
CA VAL A 554 -1.24 -0.10 14.62
C VAL A 554 -0.47 -1.41 14.69
N SER A 555 0.60 -1.50 13.90
CA SER A 555 1.46 -2.69 13.85
C SER A 555 2.16 -2.94 15.22
N PRO A 556 2.48 -4.20 15.56
CA PRO A 556 3.21 -4.52 16.79
C PRO A 556 4.50 -3.71 16.95
N ASP A 557 5.28 -3.55 15.88
CA ASP A 557 6.55 -2.80 15.90
C ASP A 557 6.39 -1.32 16.34
N ASN A 558 5.20 -0.76 16.23
CA ASN A 558 4.89 0.61 16.65
C ASN A 558 4.33 0.68 18.08
N LYS A 559 4.13 -0.44 18.75
CA LYS A 559 3.62 -0.52 20.14
C LYS A 559 4.71 -0.61 21.19
N LEU A 560 5.97 -0.55 20.78
CA LEU A 560 7.16 -0.49 21.64
C LEU A 560 7.28 -1.64 22.66
N GLY A 561 6.71 -2.82 22.39
CA GLY A 561 6.76 -3.97 23.31
C GLY A 561 5.84 -3.83 24.52
N MET A 562 4.78 -3.02 24.44
CA MET A 562 3.82 -2.81 25.52
C MET A 562 2.65 -3.80 25.52
N GLU A 563 2.69 -4.87 24.72
CA GLU A 563 1.55 -5.79 24.53
C GLU A 563 1.02 -6.37 25.86
N ASP A 564 1.92 -6.70 26.80
CA ASP A 564 1.53 -7.19 28.13
C ASP A 564 0.70 -6.20 28.95
N PHE A 565 0.79 -4.89 28.62
CA PHE A 565 0.11 -3.81 29.33
C PHE A 565 -1.14 -3.33 28.60
N MET A 566 -1.58 -4.05 27.58
CA MET A 566 -2.70 -3.66 26.75
C MET A 566 -3.86 -4.63 26.83
N SER A 567 -5.06 -4.09 26.82
CA SER A 567 -6.31 -4.85 26.71
C SER A 567 -7.13 -4.36 25.54
N MET A 568 -7.69 -5.28 24.76
CA MET A 568 -8.54 -4.94 23.63
C MET A 568 -9.92 -4.51 24.10
N GLU A 569 -10.39 -3.34 23.64
CA GLU A 569 -11.69 -2.76 23.96
C GLU A 569 -12.48 -2.43 22.68
N GLY A 570 -12.78 -3.40 21.86
CA GLY A 570 -13.37 -3.22 20.53
C GLY A 570 -12.28 -3.18 19.46
N LEU A 571 -12.13 -2.06 18.75
CA LEU A 571 -11.10 -1.86 17.71
C LEU A 571 -9.90 -1.04 18.22
N VAL A 572 -9.68 -0.99 19.51
CA VAL A 572 -8.54 -0.33 20.13
C VAL A 572 -7.93 -1.20 21.22
N PHE A 573 -6.64 -0.98 21.49
CA PHE A 573 -5.92 -1.55 22.62
C PHE A 573 -5.70 -0.46 23.66
N ARG A 574 -6.36 -0.55 24.80
CA ARG A 574 -6.15 0.38 25.92
C ARG A 574 -4.85 0.03 26.64
N ILE A 575 -4.06 1.05 26.95
CA ILE A 575 -2.82 0.92 27.72
C ILE A 575 -3.17 1.06 29.21
N TYR A 576 -2.67 0.11 30.01
CA TYR A 576 -2.82 0.06 31.46
C TYR A 576 -1.46 0.20 32.16
N PRO A 577 -1.42 0.76 33.38
CA PRO A 577 -0.17 0.92 34.12
C PRO A 577 0.39 -0.37 34.70
N GLN A 578 -0.34 -1.48 34.57
CA GLN A 578 0.09 -2.82 34.97
C GLN A 578 -0.19 -3.84 33.87
N LYS A 579 0.46 -5.00 33.97
CA LYS A 579 0.21 -6.11 33.04
C LYS A 579 -1.22 -6.62 33.15
N VAL A 580 -1.86 -6.75 31.99
CA VAL A 580 -3.23 -7.20 31.84
C VAL A 580 -3.22 -8.60 31.26
N LYS A 581 -3.89 -9.53 31.91
CA LYS A 581 -3.97 -10.93 31.45
C LYS A 581 -5.26 -11.26 30.71
N ARG A 582 -6.30 -10.44 30.90
CA ARG A 582 -7.64 -10.72 30.40
C ARG A 582 -8.27 -9.43 29.83
N ILE A 583 -9.19 -9.59 28.89
CA ILE A 583 -9.98 -8.49 28.37
C ILE A 583 -11.21 -8.22 29.24
N ASP A 584 -11.75 -7.02 29.19
CA ASP A 584 -13.08 -6.70 29.73
C ASP A 584 -14.15 -7.21 28.76
N ALA A 585 -14.65 -8.43 29.04
CA ALA A 585 -15.61 -9.10 28.16
C ALA A 585 -16.94 -8.34 28.05
N ASP A 586 -17.42 -7.70 29.11
CA ASP A 586 -18.70 -6.96 29.09
C ASP A 586 -18.56 -5.70 28.24
N LYS A 587 -17.48 -4.96 28.39
CA LYS A 587 -17.19 -3.77 27.57
C LYS A 587 -16.98 -4.14 26.10
N MET A 588 -16.19 -5.19 25.84
CA MET A 588 -15.97 -5.69 24.50
C MET A 588 -17.28 -6.11 23.83
N ARG A 589 -18.11 -6.88 24.56
CA ARG A 589 -19.41 -7.30 24.07
C ARG A 589 -20.35 -6.12 23.83
N HIS A 590 -20.40 -5.16 24.74
CA HIS A 590 -21.19 -3.94 24.54
C HIS A 590 -20.79 -3.23 23.25
N ASN A 591 -19.51 -3.04 23.01
CA ASN A 591 -19.02 -2.37 21.80
C ASN A 591 -19.39 -3.16 20.54
N LEU A 592 -19.08 -4.46 20.49
CA LEU A 592 -19.29 -5.29 19.30
C LEU A 592 -20.77 -5.49 18.95
N PHE A 593 -21.66 -5.61 19.94
CA PHE A 593 -23.05 -5.99 19.70
C PHE A 593 -24.03 -4.80 19.72
N ASN A 594 -23.73 -3.75 20.47
CA ASN A 594 -24.69 -2.67 20.71
C ASN A 594 -24.28 -1.33 20.09
N VAL A 595 -22.97 -1.09 19.93
CA VAL A 595 -22.43 0.21 19.51
C VAL A 595 -21.98 0.21 18.06
N PHE A 596 -21.32 -0.86 17.63
CA PHE A 596 -20.66 -0.90 16.34
C PHE A 596 -21.63 -0.95 15.16
N ARG A 597 -21.17 -0.40 14.04
CA ARG A 597 -21.85 -0.39 12.75
C ARG A 597 -21.16 -1.38 11.81
N TYR A 598 -21.96 -2.17 11.07
CA TYR A 598 -21.47 -3.21 10.14
C TYR A 598 -22.25 -3.16 8.82
N ARG A 599 -22.58 -1.96 8.35
CA ARG A 599 -23.47 -1.80 7.18
C ARG A 599 -22.92 -2.52 5.97
N ASN A 600 -23.72 -3.41 5.43
CA ASN A 600 -23.48 -4.19 4.21
C ASN A 600 -22.29 -5.15 4.23
N LEU A 601 -21.58 -5.35 5.35
CA LEU A 601 -20.45 -6.29 5.37
C LEU A 601 -20.87 -7.72 4.99
N ASN A 602 -22.13 -8.11 5.26
CA ASN A 602 -22.68 -9.40 4.88
C ASN A 602 -23.39 -9.40 3.51
N ASN A 603 -23.24 -8.35 2.71
CA ASN A 603 -23.87 -8.24 1.41
C ASN A 603 -22.89 -8.64 0.29
N PRO A 604 -23.06 -9.80 -0.37
CA PRO A 604 -22.15 -10.27 -1.41
C PRO A 604 -22.18 -9.44 -2.70
N LYS A 605 -23.12 -8.51 -2.83
CA LYS A 605 -23.21 -7.61 -3.99
C LYS A 605 -22.27 -6.40 -3.87
N VAL A 606 -21.77 -6.11 -2.67
CA VAL A 606 -20.84 -5.00 -2.43
C VAL A 606 -19.43 -5.48 -2.68
N TYR A 607 -18.68 -4.71 -3.46
CA TYR A 607 -17.27 -5.01 -3.71
C TYR A 607 -16.39 -4.52 -2.56
N TYR A 608 -15.55 -5.41 -2.08
CA TYR A 608 -14.50 -5.14 -1.11
C TYR A 608 -13.14 -5.56 -1.69
N ASP A 609 -12.22 -4.63 -1.80
CA ASP A 609 -10.86 -4.91 -2.24
C ASP A 609 -10.05 -5.66 -1.17
N ASP A 610 -8.87 -6.16 -1.55
CA ASP A 610 -8.04 -6.97 -0.66
C ASP A 610 -7.54 -6.20 0.58
N ASN A 611 -7.42 -4.86 0.50
CA ASN A 611 -7.04 -4.05 1.66
C ASN A 611 -8.18 -4.00 2.68
N ILE A 612 -9.42 -3.81 2.19
CA ILE A 612 -10.61 -3.85 3.04
C ILE A 612 -10.78 -5.24 3.64
N LYS A 613 -10.60 -6.31 2.84
CA LYS A 613 -10.71 -7.69 3.37
C LYS A 613 -9.72 -7.93 4.51
N ARG A 614 -8.47 -7.52 4.34
CA ARG A 614 -7.47 -7.59 5.42
C ARG A 614 -7.82 -6.73 6.63
N LEU A 615 -8.42 -5.55 6.43
CA LEU A 615 -8.87 -4.69 7.52
C LEU A 615 -9.95 -5.36 8.37
N MET A 616 -10.86 -6.13 7.75
CA MET A 616 -11.94 -6.83 8.45
C MET A 616 -11.42 -7.91 9.42
N PHE A 617 -10.20 -8.38 9.25
CA PHE A 617 -9.56 -9.29 10.19
C PHE A 617 -9.45 -8.70 11.61
N ASN A 618 -9.38 -7.39 11.77
CA ASN A 618 -9.41 -6.74 13.08
C ASN A 618 -10.74 -6.96 13.82
N TYR A 619 -11.88 -6.94 13.10
CA TYR A 619 -13.17 -7.31 13.69
C TYR A 619 -13.20 -8.79 14.06
N GLN A 620 -12.78 -9.67 13.16
CA GLN A 620 -12.73 -11.10 13.42
C GLN A 620 -11.89 -11.38 14.67
N THR A 621 -10.71 -10.73 14.79
CA THR A 621 -9.86 -10.83 15.98
C THR A 621 -10.58 -10.36 17.24
N ALA A 622 -11.32 -9.25 17.18
CA ALA A 622 -12.07 -8.75 18.33
C ALA A 622 -13.17 -9.73 18.80
N PHE A 623 -13.92 -10.31 17.87
CA PHE A 623 -14.92 -11.33 18.19
C PHE A 623 -14.29 -12.62 18.76
N ILE A 624 -13.15 -13.06 18.17
CA ILE A 624 -12.44 -14.26 18.64
C ILE A 624 -11.88 -14.04 20.05
N GLN A 625 -11.27 -12.89 20.34
CA GLN A 625 -10.78 -12.58 21.68
C GLN A 625 -11.92 -12.56 22.71
N LEU A 626 -13.08 -12.01 22.36
CA LEU A 626 -14.25 -12.06 23.22
C LEU A 626 -14.73 -13.51 23.43
N ALA A 627 -14.81 -14.31 22.37
CA ALA A 627 -15.20 -15.71 22.46
C ALA A 627 -14.28 -16.53 23.37
N ILE A 628 -12.96 -16.30 23.26
CA ILE A 628 -11.95 -16.94 24.12
C ILE A 628 -12.19 -16.56 25.59
N GLU A 629 -12.41 -15.29 25.88
CA GLU A 629 -12.65 -14.80 27.24
C GLU A 629 -13.95 -15.38 27.84
N GLU A 630 -15.01 -15.47 27.03
CA GLU A 630 -16.28 -16.07 27.42
C GLU A 630 -16.14 -17.58 27.71
N LEU A 631 -15.30 -18.28 26.93
CA LEU A 631 -14.97 -19.69 27.19
C LEU A 631 -14.23 -19.84 28.55
N TYR A 632 -13.20 -19.03 28.78
CA TYR A 632 -12.43 -19.05 30.04
C TYR A 632 -13.31 -18.68 31.25
N SER A 633 -14.32 -17.86 31.06
CA SER A 633 -15.31 -17.52 32.08
C SER A 633 -16.39 -18.61 32.25
N GLY A 634 -16.31 -19.73 31.52
CA GLY A 634 -17.27 -20.84 31.57
C GLY A 634 -18.57 -20.60 30.82
N ASN A 635 -18.71 -19.49 30.08
CA ASN A 635 -19.96 -19.11 29.42
C ASN A 635 -19.98 -19.56 27.95
N LYS A 636 -20.14 -20.87 27.76
CA LYS A 636 -20.14 -21.48 26.41
C LYS A 636 -21.26 -20.97 25.49
N GLU A 637 -22.42 -20.67 26.03
CA GLU A 637 -23.56 -20.16 25.25
C GLU A 637 -23.25 -18.79 24.66
N ARG A 638 -22.70 -17.88 25.49
CA ARG A 638 -22.29 -16.56 25.01
C ARG A 638 -21.18 -16.68 23.97
N MET A 639 -20.19 -17.52 24.20
CA MET A 639 -19.11 -17.76 23.26
C MET A 639 -19.64 -18.22 21.89
N LEU A 640 -20.56 -19.20 21.86
CA LEU A 640 -21.15 -19.64 20.60
C LEU A 640 -21.95 -18.54 19.93
N ALA A 641 -22.74 -17.77 20.68
CA ALA A 641 -23.48 -16.61 20.16
C ALA A 641 -22.52 -15.54 19.57
N THR A 642 -21.36 -15.36 20.19
CA THR A 642 -20.32 -14.42 19.71
C THR A 642 -19.75 -14.87 18.36
N LEU A 643 -19.41 -16.16 18.23
CA LEU A 643 -18.90 -16.71 16.99
C LEU A 643 -19.94 -16.71 15.86
N ASP A 644 -21.20 -17.06 16.19
CA ASP A 644 -22.30 -17.03 15.22
C ASP A 644 -22.59 -15.62 14.72
N THR A 645 -22.56 -14.64 15.62
CA THR A 645 -22.73 -13.23 15.25
C THR A 645 -21.58 -12.74 14.35
N MET A 646 -20.36 -13.12 14.67
CA MET A 646 -19.21 -12.84 13.80
C MET A 646 -19.44 -13.42 12.39
N LYS A 647 -19.79 -14.69 12.30
CA LYS A 647 -20.04 -15.39 11.03
C LYS A 647 -21.17 -14.75 10.23
N TYR A 648 -22.21 -14.24 10.89
CA TYR A 648 -23.33 -13.54 10.26
C TYR A 648 -22.95 -12.14 9.76
N LEU A 649 -22.24 -11.36 10.58
CA LEU A 649 -21.90 -9.97 10.26
C LEU A 649 -20.73 -9.86 9.28
N ILE A 650 -19.78 -10.77 9.38
CA ILE A 650 -18.51 -10.76 8.62
C ILE A 650 -18.30 -12.16 8.05
N PRO A 651 -19.09 -12.57 7.06
CA PRO A 651 -19.06 -13.93 6.54
C PRO A 651 -17.73 -14.24 5.85
N GLU A 652 -17.21 -15.46 6.08
CA GLU A 652 -15.92 -15.92 5.55
C GLU A 652 -15.88 -16.02 4.03
N GLU A 653 -17.04 -16.16 3.38
CA GLU A 653 -17.20 -16.17 1.92
C GLU A 653 -16.83 -14.81 1.30
N ILE A 654 -17.03 -13.72 2.05
CA ILE A 654 -16.68 -12.34 1.64
C ILE A 654 -15.31 -11.94 2.22
N PHE A 655 -15.07 -12.27 3.49
CA PHE A 655 -13.88 -11.91 4.24
C PHE A 655 -13.18 -13.18 4.77
N PRO A 656 -12.44 -13.89 3.91
CA PRO A 656 -11.80 -15.14 4.29
C PRO A 656 -10.73 -14.92 5.38
N ILE A 657 -10.62 -15.89 6.27
CA ILE A 657 -9.58 -15.91 7.31
C ILE A 657 -8.31 -16.50 6.67
N GLU A 658 -7.31 -15.67 6.47
CA GLU A 658 -6.08 -16.04 5.76
C GLU A 658 -5.11 -16.85 6.64
N TYR A 659 -5.21 -16.73 7.98
CA TYR A 659 -4.28 -17.36 8.92
C TYR A 659 -4.81 -18.74 9.35
N ASP A 660 -4.12 -19.79 8.95
CA ASP A 660 -4.50 -21.19 9.22
C ASP A 660 -4.72 -21.48 10.70
N ASP A 661 -3.87 -20.92 11.57
CA ASP A 661 -3.99 -21.12 13.03
C ASP A 661 -5.27 -20.48 13.59
N ILE A 662 -5.64 -19.31 13.12
CA ILE A 662 -6.88 -18.63 13.54
C ILE A 662 -8.10 -19.38 12.97
N TYR A 663 -8.03 -19.79 11.70
CA TYR A 663 -9.07 -20.57 11.07
C TYR A 663 -9.35 -21.87 11.83
N LEU A 664 -8.30 -22.56 12.26
CA LEU A 664 -8.37 -23.76 13.10
C LEU A 664 -8.91 -23.44 14.50
N GLN A 665 -8.44 -22.34 15.11
CA GLN A 665 -8.87 -21.95 16.47
C GLN A 665 -10.38 -21.71 16.56
N ILE A 666 -11.00 -21.12 15.53
CA ILE A 666 -12.47 -20.97 15.47
C ILE A 666 -13.15 -22.34 15.49
N GLY A 667 -12.62 -23.32 14.75
CA GLY A 667 -13.16 -24.69 14.76
C GLY A 667 -13.07 -25.32 16.16
N LEU A 668 -11.95 -25.14 16.83
CA LEU A 668 -11.74 -25.63 18.22
C LEU A 668 -12.71 -24.95 19.18
N LEU A 669 -12.92 -23.64 19.09
CA LEU A 669 -13.87 -22.91 19.92
C LEU A 669 -15.31 -23.43 19.72
N TYR A 670 -15.75 -23.68 18.49
CA TYR A 670 -17.06 -24.29 18.25
C TYR A 670 -17.16 -25.70 18.87
N TYR A 671 -16.11 -26.49 18.77
CA TYR A 671 -16.04 -27.83 19.32
C TYR A 671 -16.09 -27.83 20.86
N ASP A 672 -15.31 -26.96 21.51
CA ASP A 672 -15.28 -26.76 22.96
C ASP A 672 -16.61 -26.21 23.50
N GLY A 673 -17.30 -25.42 22.67
CA GLY A 673 -18.66 -24.97 22.91
C GLY A 673 -19.73 -26.05 22.87
N GLY A 674 -19.38 -27.27 22.41
CA GLY A 674 -20.28 -28.40 22.32
C GLY A 674 -20.88 -28.66 20.94
N ARG A 675 -20.51 -27.92 19.90
CA ARG A 675 -20.91 -28.20 18.51
C ARG A 675 -20.03 -29.30 17.89
N ARG A 676 -20.30 -30.55 18.32
CA ARG A 676 -19.48 -31.72 17.96
C ARG A 676 -19.88 -32.40 16.66
N GLY A 677 -20.87 -31.86 15.93
CA GLY A 677 -21.47 -32.54 14.78
C GLY A 677 -22.55 -33.54 15.17
N GLU A 678 -23.37 -33.89 14.20
CA GLU A 678 -24.35 -34.98 14.37
C GLU A 678 -23.82 -36.25 13.73
N PRO A 679 -24.34 -37.44 14.10
CA PRO A 679 -23.93 -38.69 13.47
C PRO A 679 -24.05 -38.61 11.95
N GLY A 680 -22.91 -38.74 11.24
CA GLY A 680 -22.83 -38.67 9.79
C GLY A 680 -22.71 -37.26 9.20
N GLN A 681 -22.66 -36.22 10.03
CA GLN A 681 -22.32 -34.83 9.59
C GLN A 681 -21.09 -34.34 10.30
N PRO A 682 -20.06 -33.91 9.55
CA PRO A 682 -18.84 -33.42 10.15
C PRO A 682 -19.08 -32.12 10.93
N SER A 683 -18.44 -32.00 12.09
CA SER A 683 -18.40 -30.78 12.89
C SER A 683 -17.74 -29.62 12.15
N GLU A 684 -17.89 -28.41 12.67
CA GLU A 684 -17.19 -27.24 12.10
C GLU A 684 -15.66 -27.39 12.16
N LEU A 685 -15.15 -28.06 13.22
CA LEU A 685 -13.74 -28.38 13.37
C LEU A 685 -13.25 -29.35 12.29
N GLU A 686 -13.99 -30.44 12.04
CA GLU A 686 -13.64 -31.42 11.00
C GLU A 686 -13.64 -30.79 9.62
N LYS A 687 -14.65 -29.95 9.26
CA LYS A 687 -14.70 -29.23 8.00
C LYS A 687 -13.49 -28.33 7.79
N ARG A 688 -13.08 -27.62 8.84
CA ARG A 688 -11.92 -26.74 8.80
C ARG A 688 -10.60 -27.53 8.66
N LEU A 689 -10.46 -28.62 9.38
CA LEU A 689 -9.29 -29.52 9.28
C LEU A 689 -9.19 -30.10 7.85
N GLU A 690 -10.27 -30.57 7.26
CA GLU A 690 -10.26 -31.06 5.89
C GLU A 690 -9.91 -29.97 4.88
N THR A 691 -10.44 -28.76 5.06
CA THR A 691 -10.09 -27.61 4.22
C THR A 691 -8.60 -27.31 4.30
N LEU A 692 -8.01 -27.34 5.51
CA LEU A 692 -6.59 -27.09 5.72
C LEU A 692 -5.70 -28.20 5.15
N LEU A 693 -6.10 -29.46 5.30
CA LEU A 693 -5.38 -30.61 4.73
C LEU A 693 -5.36 -30.62 3.21
N ASN A 694 -6.41 -30.13 2.57
CA ASN A 694 -6.55 -30.07 1.11
C ASN A 694 -5.85 -28.86 0.47
N LYS A 695 -5.24 -27.97 1.25
CA LYS A 695 -4.43 -26.87 0.71
C LYS A 695 -3.20 -27.38 -0.03
N PRO A 696 -2.79 -26.75 -1.13
CA PRO A 696 -1.53 -27.09 -1.78
C PRO A 696 -0.35 -26.81 -0.84
N ASN A 697 0.62 -27.74 -0.77
CA ASN A 697 1.89 -27.59 -0.05
C ASN A 697 1.77 -27.42 1.48
N VAL A 698 0.82 -28.10 2.12
CA VAL A 698 0.76 -28.13 3.59
C VAL A 698 2.07 -28.72 4.15
N ASN A 699 2.75 -27.96 5.01
CA ASN A 699 4.00 -28.42 5.59
C ASN A 699 3.77 -29.56 6.58
N TYR A 700 4.80 -30.38 6.80
CA TYR A 700 4.69 -31.58 7.64
C TYR A 700 4.30 -31.28 9.09
N ARG A 701 4.77 -30.16 9.67
CA ARG A 701 4.42 -29.77 11.07
C ARG A 701 2.93 -29.49 11.21
N ASN A 702 2.34 -28.81 10.21
CA ASN A 702 0.90 -28.57 10.22
C ASN A 702 0.12 -29.89 10.07
N LYS A 703 0.56 -30.81 9.21
CA LYS A 703 -0.06 -32.14 9.11
C LYS A 703 0.03 -32.92 10.43
N LEU A 704 1.18 -32.89 11.12
CA LEU A 704 1.32 -33.49 12.46
C LEU A 704 0.35 -32.86 13.46
N LYS A 705 0.25 -31.53 13.49
CA LYS A 705 -0.71 -30.81 14.34
C LYS A 705 -2.14 -31.24 14.05
N TYR A 706 -2.52 -31.36 12.79
CA TYR A 706 -3.87 -31.77 12.41
C TYR A 706 -4.15 -33.23 12.77
N ALA A 707 -3.19 -34.15 12.57
CA ALA A 707 -3.30 -35.53 13.00
C ALA A 707 -3.46 -35.64 14.52
N SER A 708 -2.71 -34.84 15.29
CA SER A 708 -2.87 -34.76 16.74
C SER A 708 -4.27 -34.30 17.17
N ILE A 709 -4.87 -33.34 16.47
CA ILE A 709 -6.23 -32.88 16.76
C ILE A 709 -7.26 -33.98 16.43
N TYR A 710 -7.11 -34.68 15.31
CA TYR A 710 -7.98 -35.82 14.99
C TYR A 710 -7.92 -36.91 16.08
N ALA A 711 -6.70 -37.26 16.59
CA ALA A 711 -6.56 -38.24 17.63
C ALA A 711 -7.07 -37.75 18.99
N GLN A 712 -6.57 -36.60 19.46
CA GLN A 712 -6.72 -36.19 20.88
C GLN A 712 -8.00 -35.42 21.15
N VAL A 713 -8.52 -34.66 20.15
CA VAL A 713 -9.71 -33.83 20.31
C VAL A 713 -10.94 -34.52 19.75
N LEU A 714 -10.83 -35.05 18.54
CA LEU A 714 -11.97 -35.70 17.85
C LEU A 714 -12.10 -37.20 18.19
N GLY A 715 -11.05 -37.87 18.64
CA GLY A 715 -11.01 -39.34 18.84
C GLY A 715 -11.06 -40.12 17.53
N ASP A 716 -10.85 -39.47 16.40
CA ASP A 716 -10.82 -40.10 15.08
C ASP A 716 -9.41 -40.65 14.78
N TYR A 717 -9.09 -41.77 15.47
CA TYR A 717 -7.82 -42.45 15.26
C TYR A 717 -7.59 -42.94 13.83
N PRO A 718 -8.61 -43.50 13.11
CA PRO A 718 -8.41 -43.87 11.72
C PRO A 718 -7.88 -42.76 10.81
N LYS A 719 -8.44 -41.55 10.93
CA LYS A 719 -8.01 -40.38 10.15
C LYS A 719 -6.62 -39.91 10.57
N ALA A 720 -6.36 -39.85 11.88
CA ALA A 720 -5.04 -39.52 12.43
C ALA A 720 -3.95 -40.48 11.91
N ILE A 721 -4.22 -41.80 11.96
CA ILE A 721 -3.32 -42.83 11.46
C ILE A 721 -3.04 -42.65 9.97
N GLN A 722 -4.08 -42.44 9.15
CA GLN A 722 -3.93 -42.20 7.72
C GLN A 722 -2.95 -41.07 7.44
N ILE A 723 -3.11 -39.91 8.11
CA ILE A 723 -2.24 -38.74 7.91
C ILE A 723 -0.81 -39.03 8.35
N LEU A 724 -0.63 -39.70 9.48
CA LEU A 724 0.69 -40.05 10.01
C LEU A 724 1.40 -41.11 9.20
N GLU A 725 0.70 -42.16 8.68
CA GLU A 725 1.24 -43.14 7.75
C GLU A 725 1.72 -42.48 6.45
N GLU A 726 0.93 -41.54 5.87
CA GLU A 726 1.32 -40.76 4.71
C GLU A 726 2.59 -39.91 4.97
N LEU A 727 2.68 -39.28 6.13
CA LEU A 727 3.87 -38.52 6.55
C LEU A 727 5.08 -39.45 6.74
N ASN A 728 4.90 -40.58 7.40
CA ASN A 728 5.97 -41.55 7.64
C ASN A 728 6.49 -42.16 6.32
N ALA A 729 5.62 -42.34 5.32
CA ALA A 729 6.02 -42.75 3.97
C ALA A 729 6.87 -41.69 3.24
N GLN A 730 6.61 -40.41 3.48
CA GLN A 730 7.36 -39.29 2.91
C GLN A 730 8.69 -39.03 3.64
N LYS A 731 8.72 -39.26 4.96
CA LYS A 731 9.90 -39.11 5.82
C LYS A 731 10.05 -40.33 6.74
N PRO A 732 10.54 -41.42 6.22
CA PRO A 732 10.72 -42.62 7.04
C PRO A 732 11.66 -42.36 8.20
N ASN A 733 11.30 -42.87 9.38
CA ASN A 733 12.11 -42.81 10.60
C ASN A 733 12.38 -41.38 11.14
N ASP A 734 11.53 -40.42 10.81
CA ASP A 734 11.52 -39.13 11.50
C ASP A 734 11.09 -39.35 12.97
N PRO A 735 11.87 -38.90 13.98
CA PRO A 735 11.58 -39.16 15.40
C PRO A 735 10.21 -38.64 15.83
N GLU A 736 9.84 -37.47 15.37
CA GLU A 736 8.60 -36.82 15.74
C GLU A 736 7.39 -37.55 15.13
N ILE A 737 7.46 -37.92 13.85
CA ILE A 737 6.39 -38.68 13.18
C ILE A 737 6.25 -40.08 13.77
N SER A 738 7.38 -40.79 13.99
CA SER A 738 7.37 -42.14 14.55
C SER A 738 6.80 -42.14 15.97
N GLY A 739 7.18 -41.16 16.80
CA GLY A 739 6.66 -41.02 18.16
C GLY A 739 5.16 -40.78 18.21
N TYR A 740 4.65 -39.87 17.36
CA TYR A 740 3.19 -39.64 17.25
C TYR A 740 2.45 -40.85 16.69
N LEU A 741 3.02 -41.55 15.72
CA LEU A 741 2.38 -42.74 15.11
C LEU A 741 2.28 -43.88 16.14
N VAL A 742 3.34 -44.14 16.92
CA VAL A 742 3.34 -45.14 18.01
C VAL A 742 2.26 -44.80 19.04
N LYS A 743 2.17 -43.52 19.45
CA LYS A 743 1.18 -43.06 20.43
C LYS A 743 -0.24 -43.23 19.92
N VAL A 744 -0.51 -42.81 18.68
CA VAL A 744 -1.84 -42.92 18.10
C VAL A 744 -2.26 -44.38 17.87
N TYR A 745 -1.33 -45.27 17.51
CA TYR A 745 -1.60 -46.70 17.43
C TYR A 745 -1.89 -47.32 18.81
N GLU A 746 -1.19 -46.88 19.87
CA GLU A 746 -1.53 -47.28 21.23
C GLU A 746 -2.94 -46.89 21.63
N GLU A 747 -3.27 -45.59 21.44
CA GLU A 747 -4.61 -45.04 21.74
C GLU A 747 -5.70 -45.76 20.92
N ALA A 748 -5.41 -46.10 19.67
CA ALA A 748 -6.28 -46.85 18.78
C ALA A 748 -6.32 -48.35 19.08
N GLN A 749 -5.60 -48.85 20.11
CA GLN A 749 -5.45 -50.27 20.44
C GLN A 749 -4.87 -51.14 19.30
N GLN A 750 -4.07 -50.57 18.39
CA GLN A 750 -3.39 -51.24 17.27
C GLN A 750 -1.92 -51.52 17.65
N LEU A 751 -1.71 -52.27 18.76
CA LEU A 751 -0.38 -52.49 19.36
C LEU A 751 0.60 -53.25 18.44
N ASP A 752 0.08 -54.10 17.54
CA ASP A 752 0.87 -54.81 16.52
C ASP A 752 1.54 -53.83 15.55
N LYS A 753 0.85 -52.74 15.16
CA LYS A 753 1.39 -51.68 14.30
C LYS A 753 2.35 -50.78 15.05
N ALA A 754 2.04 -50.43 16.33
CA ALA A 754 2.92 -49.67 17.18
C ALA A 754 4.27 -50.34 17.36
N VAL A 755 4.26 -51.67 17.63
CA VAL A 755 5.50 -52.46 17.77
C VAL A 755 6.31 -52.46 16.47
N ARG A 756 5.69 -52.54 15.30
CA ARG A 756 6.42 -52.50 14.02
C ARG A 756 7.12 -51.15 13.79
N VAL A 757 6.50 -50.06 14.16
CA VAL A 757 7.19 -48.76 14.08
C VAL A 757 8.38 -48.69 14.99
N LEU A 758 8.25 -49.25 16.23
CA LEU A 758 9.35 -49.36 17.17
C LEU A 758 10.45 -50.32 16.70
N ASP A 759 10.11 -51.44 16.05
CA ASP A 759 11.08 -52.37 15.46
C ASP A 759 11.91 -51.68 14.35
N ASN A 760 11.27 -50.96 13.46
CA ASN A 760 11.93 -50.17 12.41
C ASN A 760 12.83 -49.10 13.03
N TRP A 761 12.38 -48.45 14.09
CA TRP A 761 13.18 -47.47 14.83
C TRP A 761 14.42 -48.12 15.49
N LEU A 762 14.24 -49.21 16.22
CA LEU A 762 15.30 -49.91 16.89
C LEU A 762 16.31 -50.59 15.93
N ALA A 763 15.90 -50.93 14.73
CA ALA A 763 16.82 -51.39 13.69
C ALA A 763 17.84 -50.31 13.28
N LEU A 764 17.47 -49.04 13.37
CA LEU A 764 18.35 -47.89 13.12
C LEU A 764 19.07 -47.38 14.37
N TYR A 765 18.38 -47.46 15.52
CA TYR A 765 18.85 -46.96 16.83
C TYR A 765 18.81 -48.06 17.88
N PRO A 766 19.69 -49.08 17.79
CA PRO A 766 19.64 -50.28 18.66
C PRO A 766 19.80 -49.97 20.15
N ASN A 767 20.44 -48.86 20.50
CA ASN A 767 20.74 -48.45 21.86
C ASN A 767 19.64 -47.55 22.50
N ASP A 768 18.54 -47.35 21.86
CA ASP A 768 17.39 -46.59 22.43
C ASP A 768 16.64 -47.49 23.42
N SER A 769 17.04 -47.39 24.71
CA SER A 769 16.43 -48.16 25.79
C SER A 769 14.95 -47.83 25.99
N GLY A 770 14.54 -46.58 25.80
CA GLY A 770 13.13 -46.16 25.93
C GLY A 770 12.23 -46.80 24.88
N ALA A 771 12.67 -46.81 23.63
CA ALA A 771 11.95 -47.49 22.56
C ALA A 771 11.90 -49.01 22.76
N ALA A 772 12.98 -49.62 23.28
CA ALA A 772 13.04 -51.05 23.59
C ALA A 772 12.08 -51.42 24.73
N GLU A 773 12.05 -50.63 25.80
CA GLU A 773 11.10 -50.82 26.92
C GLU A 773 9.65 -50.70 26.46
N MET A 774 9.35 -49.68 25.69
CA MET A 774 8.00 -49.44 25.15
C MET A 774 7.56 -50.61 24.25
N ARG A 775 8.45 -51.07 23.38
CA ARG A 775 8.23 -52.23 22.51
C ARG A 775 7.88 -53.49 23.35
N ASN A 776 8.69 -53.81 24.36
CA ASN A 776 8.46 -54.96 25.21
C ASN A 776 7.14 -54.86 25.99
N LEU A 777 6.80 -53.66 26.46
CA LEU A 777 5.53 -53.37 27.10
C LEU A 777 4.35 -53.65 26.17
N TYR A 778 4.40 -53.16 24.93
CA TYR A 778 3.34 -53.38 23.97
C TYR A 778 3.22 -54.85 23.53
N LEU A 779 4.35 -55.57 23.35
CA LEU A 779 4.34 -57.00 23.10
C LEU A 779 3.64 -57.78 24.20
N SER A 780 3.84 -57.39 25.47
CA SER A 780 3.20 -58.04 26.61
C SER A 780 1.70 -57.76 26.69
N LYS A 781 1.24 -56.64 26.18
CA LYS A 781 -0.17 -56.18 26.19
C LYS A 781 -0.96 -56.64 24.97
N MET A 782 -0.32 -57.17 23.93
CA MET A 782 -1.00 -57.65 22.72
C MET A 782 -1.97 -58.77 22.99
N THR A 783 -3.15 -58.71 22.34
CA THR A 783 -4.07 -59.85 22.29
C THR A 783 -3.50 -60.99 21.44
N PRO A 784 -3.97 -62.23 21.62
CA PRO A 784 -3.50 -63.37 20.80
C PRO A 784 -3.67 -63.13 19.28
N ALA A 785 -4.72 -62.44 18.86
CA ALA A 785 -4.97 -62.09 17.46
C ALA A 785 -3.94 -61.10 16.93
N GLN A 786 -3.62 -60.04 17.68
CA GLN A 786 -2.61 -59.06 17.33
C GLN A 786 -1.22 -59.68 17.26
N LYS A 787 -0.91 -60.61 18.18
CA LYS A 787 0.36 -61.32 18.20
C LYS A 787 0.52 -62.23 16.97
N ALA A 788 -0.55 -62.94 16.57
CA ALA A 788 -0.56 -63.75 15.38
C ALA A 788 -0.39 -62.91 14.10
N GLN A 789 -1.01 -61.70 14.05
CA GLN A 789 -0.87 -60.75 12.93
C GLN A 789 0.54 -60.18 12.84
N TYR A 790 1.13 -59.80 13.97
CA TYR A 790 2.51 -59.32 14.05
C TYR A 790 3.49 -60.41 13.58
N ASP A 791 3.36 -61.65 14.10
CA ASP A 791 4.22 -62.79 13.75
C ASP A 791 4.09 -63.21 12.28
N SER A 792 2.91 -63.11 11.71
CA SER A 792 2.69 -63.43 10.26
C SER A 792 3.43 -62.49 9.35
N LEU A 793 3.45 -61.19 9.70
CA LEU A 793 4.08 -60.11 8.90
C LEU A 793 5.61 -60.11 9.10
N THR A 794 6.11 -60.43 10.32
CA THR A 794 7.56 -60.51 10.59
C THR A 794 8.20 -61.66 9.82
N LYS A 795 7.48 -62.79 9.61
CA LYS A 795 7.92 -63.91 8.77
C LYS A 795 8.06 -63.61 7.30
N VAL A 796 7.37 -62.60 6.80
CA VAL A 796 7.45 -62.16 5.35
C VAL A 796 8.69 -61.30 5.12
N TYR A 797 9.18 -60.59 6.11
CA TYR A 797 10.37 -59.70 5.98
C TYR A 797 11.69 -60.43 6.22
N HIS A 798 11.67 -61.68 6.74
CA HIS A 798 12.85 -62.52 6.93
C HIS A 798 12.98 -63.61 5.81
N ARG A 799 12.19 -63.57 4.78
CA ARG A 799 12.32 -64.25 3.50
C ARG A 799 12.71 -63.27 2.38
#